data_02fcd9345216fda9b17f2b8c1291fec3
#
_entry.id   02fcd9345216fda9b17f2b8c1291fec3
#
_cell.length_a   1.000
_cell.length_b   1.000
_cell.length_c   1.000
_cell.angle_alpha   90.00
_cell.angle_beta   90.00
_cell.angle_gamma   90.00
#
_symmetry.space_group_name_H-M   'P 1'
#
loop_
_entity.id
_entity.type
_entity.pdbx_description
1 polymer ?
#
loop_
_entity_poly.entity_id
_entity_poly.type
_entity_poly.pdbx_seq_one_letter_code
_entity_poly.pdbx_strand_id
1 'polypeptide(L)'
;MAASTKSLLMAGGAAALLLVASRPAFAQSAETQSAAPQNEATAVDDIVVTARRRSETLISVPVVVNVVTAETLERNRADDLSRIGELTPTVVVGAYKSNGGGSIAIRGISSPANQTGFEQAVSVAIDGVQTSDGRITQMGFFDLQQVEVLKGPQALFFGKNSPAGVISIKSADPTDQFEAGLRAGYEFEGDETTIDGFVSGPLAEGLNARLALRYRNLDGWLTNTAQPIANPFYTAASGAPPGAATLPGVSDSRPGDEEVLGRLTLTAEIAPTITGRLKLFMGHNEDAGPGVATQNIGSCTGGSNPRVYGVADPFADCVADNRTTSGDLPDAIARTMRGYRGDNKAYGELDVFTGVVDFDWALTDALNLSSTTGYNSTQYEFLSGLDQTTYSQLAFYNRQTNQEVSQEFRLTSDYAGPLNFMLGAFFQVTDLFTTNDTKLRDSNYQAASGRFSTYEDYAKQSGETQSVFGQLVYDLTDTIEIAGGVRWTREQKDFAKRNLYGIGTFATQNTTYAGSSTIGEIQGRFEDENISPEATITWRPDSNHTVFLAYKTGYKSGGFGLTSPFQTTTVIGDIDFSPESASGFEAGAKGLFADGRIRANVAAFAYRFEDLQVNTYDPSRIAYTINNAGEVQQRGVEADGTWQATDGLQLRGAIAYVDAQFKDFVGQCYSYAFPTGTVRATAVAPANCSFVNATALTLQQDFEGRAPARAPQWSGSAGFTYETQIAGFGVAVTGDGFYSDSYYASETMAPATLQEAFWRYNAGVTVTSPDGRYSAQLIGRNLSDENYILYAADRTGGNSVPGAIGEQRGVVARGREVALQFSAKF
;
A
#
# COMPACT_ATOMS: atom_id res chain seq x y z
N MET A 1 -18.85 -19.45 -14.38
CA MET A 1 -20.12 -18.95 -13.78
C MET A 1 -19.75 -17.64 -13.11
N ALA A 2 -19.66 -16.57 -13.88
CA ALA A 2 -19.44 -15.23 -13.36
C ALA A 2 -20.71 -14.44 -13.64
N ALA A 3 -21.69 -14.55 -12.72
CA ALA A 3 -22.67 -13.49 -12.58
C ALA A 3 -21.96 -12.33 -11.91
N SER A 4 -21.91 -11.19 -12.59
CA SER A 4 -21.24 -9.99 -12.13
C SER A 4 -21.57 -9.70 -10.65
N THR A 5 -20.58 -9.59 -9.82
CA THR A 5 -20.67 -9.24 -8.38
C THR A 5 -21.41 -7.90 -8.19
N LYS A 6 -21.38 -7.01 -9.20
CA LYS A 6 -22.18 -5.77 -9.27
C LYS A 6 -23.68 -5.99 -9.07
N SER A 7 -24.25 -7.04 -9.68
CA SER A 7 -25.71 -7.30 -9.58
C SER A 7 -26.14 -7.78 -8.20
N LEU A 8 -25.25 -8.40 -7.44
CA LEU A 8 -25.56 -8.87 -6.07
C LEU A 8 -25.46 -7.75 -5.03
N LEU A 9 -24.47 -6.86 -5.16
CA LEU A 9 -24.28 -5.73 -4.22
C LEU A 9 -25.37 -4.66 -4.39
N MET A 10 -25.79 -4.37 -5.62
CA MET A 10 -26.87 -3.40 -5.87
C MET A 10 -28.26 -3.94 -5.45
N ALA A 11 -28.52 -5.23 -5.60
CA ALA A 11 -29.80 -5.83 -5.19
C ALA A 11 -29.93 -5.99 -3.66
N GLY A 12 -28.81 -6.23 -2.94
CA GLY A 12 -28.79 -6.30 -1.49
C GLY A 12 -28.95 -4.95 -0.80
N GLY A 13 -28.37 -3.89 -1.36
CA GLY A 13 -28.43 -2.53 -0.81
C GLY A 13 -29.82 -1.89 -0.88
N ALA A 14 -30.54 -2.08 -1.98
CA ALA A 14 -31.88 -1.52 -2.16
C ALA A 14 -32.93 -2.22 -1.29
N ALA A 15 -32.78 -3.50 -0.99
CA ALA A 15 -33.70 -4.25 -0.13
C ALA A 15 -33.54 -3.92 1.36
N ALA A 16 -32.33 -3.57 1.82
CA ALA A 16 -32.07 -3.21 3.21
C ALA A 16 -32.61 -1.81 3.59
N LEU A 17 -32.63 -0.89 2.64
CA LEU A 17 -33.16 0.48 2.85
C LEU A 17 -34.69 0.56 2.89
N LEU A 18 -35.42 -0.41 2.32
CA LEU A 18 -36.88 -0.43 2.28
C LEU A 18 -37.54 -1.09 3.50
N LEU A 19 -36.82 -1.80 4.35
CA LEU A 19 -37.35 -2.51 5.53
C LEU A 19 -37.41 -1.63 6.81
N VAL A 20 -36.84 -0.43 6.82
CA VAL A 20 -36.80 0.46 8.01
C VAL A 20 -38.02 1.39 8.08
N ALA A 21 -38.88 1.47 7.06
CA ALA A 21 -39.94 2.48 6.94
C ALA A 21 -41.26 2.14 7.65
N SER A 22 -41.38 1.05 8.44
CA SER A 22 -42.66 0.71 9.10
C SER A 22 -42.54 0.16 10.51
N ARG A 23 -42.40 1.06 11.49
CA ARG A 23 -42.82 0.79 12.89
C ARG A 23 -43.54 1.99 13.48
N PRO A 24 -44.65 1.80 14.21
CA PRO A 24 -45.40 2.86 14.86
C PRO A 24 -44.65 3.37 16.10
N ALA A 25 -44.63 4.70 16.24
CA ALA A 25 -44.09 5.41 17.39
C ALA A 25 -44.89 5.11 18.67
N PHE A 26 -44.22 4.54 19.69
CA PHE A 26 -44.69 4.67 21.07
C PHE A 26 -43.98 5.86 21.70
N ALA A 27 -44.79 6.86 22.08
CA ALA A 27 -44.32 8.03 22.83
C ALA A 27 -43.98 7.57 24.25
N GLN A 28 -42.76 7.70 24.70
CA GLN A 28 -42.36 7.71 26.10
C GLN A 28 -41.91 9.10 26.49
N SER A 29 -42.45 9.51 27.65
CA SER A 29 -42.32 10.83 28.25
C SER A 29 -40.84 11.17 28.54
N ALA A 30 -40.44 12.35 28.08
CA ALA A 30 -39.16 12.93 28.40
C ALA A 30 -39.07 13.32 29.87
N GLU A 31 -38.22 12.66 30.64
CA GLU A 31 -37.68 13.22 31.88
C GLU A 31 -36.56 14.20 31.52
N THR A 32 -36.78 15.44 31.92
CA THR A 32 -35.82 16.55 31.76
C THR A 32 -34.59 16.29 32.63
N GLN A 33 -33.52 15.78 32.08
CA GLN A 33 -32.23 15.85 32.74
C GLN A 33 -31.64 17.25 32.58
N SER A 34 -31.45 17.87 33.73
CA SER A 34 -30.84 19.17 33.92
C SER A 34 -29.41 19.17 33.35
N ALA A 35 -29.15 20.02 32.39
CA ALA A 35 -27.82 20.28 31.88
C ALA A 35 -26.91 20.74 33.03
N ALA A 36 -25.89 19.97 33.35
CA ALA A 36 -24.75 20.43 34.16
C ALA A 36 -23.93 21.44 33.34
N PRO A 37 -23.32 22.46 33.97
CA PRO A 37 -22.53 23.45 33.26
C PRO A 37 -21.26 22.79 32.73
N GLN A 38 -21.14 22.73 31.41
CA GLN A 38 -19.90 22.45 30.72
C GLN A 38 -18.99 23.67 30.84
N ASN A 39 -18.06 23.62 31.76
CA ASN A 39 -16.89 24.49 31.82
C ASN A 39 -15.71 23.71 32.35
N GLU A 40 -15.20 22.76 31.55
CA GLU A 40 -13.83 22.31 31.69
C GLU A 40 -13.16 22.55 30.35
N ALA A 41 -12.04 23.30 30.38
CA ALA A 41 -11.19 23.49 29.22
C ALA A 41 -10.81 22.12 28.66
N THR A 42 -11.23 21.85 27.42
CA THR A 42 -11.06 20.55 26.77
C THR A 42 -9.57 20.16 26.73
N ALA A 43 -9.21 19.13 27.49
CA ALA A 43 -7.95 18.44 27.33
C ALA A 43 -7.89 17.79 25.93
N VAL A 44 -6.69 17.56 25.40
CA VAL A 44 -6.51 16.75 24.20
C VAL A 44 -6.97 15.33 24.49
N ASP A 45 -7.88 14.78 23.65
CA ASP A 45 -8.47 13.47 23.86
C ASP A 45 -7.43 12.36 24.08
N ASP A 46 -7.72 11.46 25.01
CA ASP A 46 -6.89 10.30 25.29
C ASP A 46 -7.11 9.23 24.21
N ILE A 47 -6.12 9.10 23.32
CA ILE A 47 -6.19 8.17 22.20
C ILE A 47 -5.78 6.77 22.67
N VAL A 48 -6.66 5.79 22.49
CA VAL A 48 -6.37 4.38 22.75
C VAL A 48 -5.76 3.73 21.52
N VAL A 49 -4.65 3.03 21.70
CA VAL A 49 -3.92 2.31 20.65
C VAL A 49 -3.82 0.82 20.95
N THR A 50 -3.56 0.03 19.90
CA THR A 50 -3.40 -1.44 20.00
C THR A 50 -2.01 -1.91 19.56
N ALA A 51 -1.02 -1.05 19.67
CA ALA A 51 0.34 -1.25 19.18
C ALA A 51 1.04 -2.51 19.76
N ARG A 52 0.77 -2.84 21.03
CA ARG A 52 1.26 -4.08 21.67
C ARG A 52 0.18 -5.17 21.75
N ARG A 53 -0.81 -5.08 20.87
CA ARG A 53 -1.96 -6.00 20.86
C ARG A 53 -2.75 -6.01 22.19
N ARG A 54 -2.69 -4.93 22.92
CA ARG A 54 -3.51 -4.59 24.08
C ARG A 54 -4.05 -3.18 23.87
N SER A 55 -5.18 -2.86 24.51
CA SER A 55 -5.69 -1.50 24.57
C SER A 55 -4.87 -0.71 25.59
N GLU A 56 -4.09 0.26 25.13
CA GLU A 56 -3.25 1.14 25.94
C GLU A 56 -3.46 2.58 25.47
N THR A 57 -3.24 3.55 26.34
CA THR A 57 -3.27 4.95 25.91
C THR A 57 -2.03 5.31 25.10
N LEU A 58 -2.15 6.23 24.15
CA LEU A 58 -1.03 6.69 23.33
C LEU A 58 0.17 7.15 24.18
N ILE A 59 -0.13 7.74 25.35
CA ILE A 59 0.90 8.21 26.29
C ILE A 59 1.59 7.04 27.00
N SER A 60 0.85 6.04 27.43
CA SER A 60 1.39 4.93 28.24
C SER A 60 2.18 3.89 27.44
N VAL A 61 1.88 3.71 26.14
CA VAL A 61 2.52 2.68 25.32
C VAL A 61 3.97 3.04 24.96
N PRO A 62 4.96 2.18 25.27
CA PRO A 62 6.37 2.46 24.98
C PRO A 62 6.77 2.06 23.55
N VAL A 63 6.07 2.60 22.57
CA VAL A 63 6.26 2.37 21.13
C VAL A 63 6.06 3.68 20.38
N VAL A 64 6.85 3.93 19.33
CA VAL A 64 6.62 5.05 18.41
C VAL A 64 5.45 4.69 17.51
N VAL A 65 4.32 5.36 17.70
CA VAL A 65 3.10 5.18 16.93
C VAL A 65 2.46 6.53 16.61
N ASN A 66 2.11 6.74 15.35
CA ASN A 66 1.27 7.85 14.91
C ASN A 66 -0.15 7.32 14.72
N VAL A 67 -1.13 8.07 15.21
CA VAL A 67 -2.55 7.72 15.09
C VAL A 67 -3.27 8.75 14.23
N VAL A 68 -3.95 8.28 13.20
CA VAL A 68 -4.88 9.08 12.39
C VAL A 68 -6.30 8.68 12.79
N THR A 69 -6.98 9.55 13.51
CA THR A 69 -8.33 9.30 14.03
C THR A 69 -9.39 9.39 12.93
N ALA A 70 -10.58 8.80 13.16
CA ALA A 70 -11.73 8.89 12.24
C ALA A 70 -12.03 10.32 11.82
N GLU A 71 -12.03 11.26 12.77
CA GLU A 71 -12.26 12.69 12.52
C GLU A 71 -11.20 13.29 11.57
N THR A 72 -9.91 12.95 11.79
CA THR A 72 -8.81 13.41 10.93
C THR A 72 -8.93 12.82 9.52
N LEU A 73 -9.31 11.53 9.41
CA LEU A 73 -9.55 10.86 8.13
C LEU A 73 -10.71 11.53 7.37
N GLU A 74 -11.84 11.76 8.03
CA GLU A 74 -13.01 12.43 7.44
C GLU A 74 -12.71 13.87 7.01
N ARG A 75 -12.04 14.64 7.88
CA ARG A 75 -11.66 16.03 7.65
C ARG A 75 -10.79 16.20 6.40
N ASN A 76 -9.88 15.26 6.17
CA ASN A 76 -8.94 15.28 5.05
C ASN A 76 -9.40 14.44 3.85
N ARG A 77 -10.59 13.81 3.89
CA ARG A 77 -10.99 12.78 2.91
C ARG A 77 -9.85 11.77 2.66
N ALA A 78 -9.20 11.33 3.72
CA ALA A 78 -8.13 10.35 3.64
C ALA A 78 -8.75 8.95 3.61
N ASP A 79 -9.18 8.53 2.42
CA ASP A 79 -9.98 7.35 2.16
C ASP A 79 -9.23 6.28 1.35
N ASP A 80 -7.93 6.47 1.13
CA ASP A 80 -7.01 5.48 0.62
C ASP A 80 -5.66 5.55 1.37
N LEU A 81 -4.82 4.54 1.20
CA LEU A 81 -3.58 4.43 1.95
C LEU A 81 -2.54 5.51 1.55
N SER A 82 -2.56 5.98 0.31
CA SER A 82 -1.70 7.08 -0.14
C SER A 82 -2.04 8.37 0.60
N ARG A 83 -3.33 8.67 0.71
CA ARG A 83 -3.84 9.85 1.44
C ARG A 83 -3.58 9.75 2.95
N ILE A 84 -3.70 8.55 3.52
CA ILE A 84 -3.32 8.29 4.93
C ILE A 84 -1.82 8.50 5.14
N GLY A 85 -0.98 8.03 4.20
CA GLY A 85 0.46 8.23 4.22
C GLY A 85 0.85 9.72 4.17
N GLU A 86 0.12 10.53 3.40
CA GLU A 86 0.33 11.98 3.32
C GLU A 86 0.15 12.72 4.66
N LEU A 87 -0.66 12.17 5.56
CA LEU A 87 -0.89 12.73 6.90
C LEU A 87 0.18 12.31 7.92
N THR A 88 1.07 11.38 7.55
CA THR A 88 2.06 10.80 8.47
C THR A 88 3.47 11.08 7.95
N PRO A 89 4.28 11.94 8.61
CA PRO A 89 5.67 12.16 8.23
C PRO A 89 6.46 10.85 8.18
N THR A 90 7.40 10.75 7.23
CA THR A 90 8.23 9.57 6.95
C THR A 90 7.51 8.39 6.30
N VAL A 91 6.23 8.50 5.99
CA VAL A 91 5.47 7.48 5.25
C VAL A 91 5.27 7.95 3.81
N VAL A 92 5.71 7.14 2.85
CA VAL A 92 5.47 7.36 1.42
C VAL A 92 4.78 6.12 0.85
N VAL A 93 3.60 6.31 0.27
CA VAL A 93 2.85 5.23 -0.37
C VAL A 93 2.84 5.42 -1.88
N GLY A 94 3.48 4.52 -2.59
CA GLY A 94 3.50 4.50 -4.05
C GLY A 94 2.38 3.61 -4.59
N ALA A 95 1.33 4.21 -5.11
CA ALA A 95 0.18 3.50 -5.67
C ALA A 95 0.47 2.99 -7.09
N TYR A 96 1.28 1.94 -7.23
CA TYR A 96 1.56 1.32 -8.53
C TYR A 96 0.61 0.13 -8.77
N LYS A 97 -0.22 0.22 -9.82
CA LYS A 97 -1.29 -0.77 -10.13
C LYS A 97 -0.80 -2.01 -10.90
N SER A 98 0.50 -2.29 -10.97
CA SER A 98 1.04 -3.49 -11.63
C SER A 98 1.24 -4.66 -10.64
N ASN A 99 1.88 -5.71 -11.06
CA ASN A 99 2.02 -7.06 -10.49
C ASN A 99 2.04 -7.24 -8.96
N GLY A 100 2.74 -6.38 -8.21
CA GLY A 100 2.88 -6.51 -6.74
C GLY A 100 1.96 -5.58 -5.94
N GLY A 101 1.20 -4.71 -6.61
CA GLY A 101 0.41 -3.69 -5.93
C GLY A 101 1.23 -2.45 -5.54
N GLY A 102 0.80 -1.72 -4.51
CA GLY A 102 1.49 -0.55 -4.01
C GLY A 102 2.77 -0.86 -3.24
N SER A 103 3.60 0.16 -3.05
CA SER A 103 4.80 0.12 -2.22
C SER A 103 4.64 1.08 -1.06
N ILE A 104 4.90 0.63 0.15
CA ILE A 104 4.88 1.47 1.35
C ILE A 104 6.31 1.62 1.84
N ALA A 105 6.76 2.86 2.01
CA ALA A 105 8.03 3.19 2.66
C ALA A 105 7.77 3.83 4.04
N ILE A 106 8.44 3.34 5.06
CA ILE A 106 8.53 4.00 6.37
C ILE A 106 9.99 4.31 6.66
N ARG A 107 10.30 5.58 6.92
CA ARG A 107 11.67 6.04 7.17
C ARG A 107 12.66 5.63 6.05
N GLY A 108 12.18 5.54 4.80
CA GLY A 108 12.97 5.17 3.62
C GLY A 108 13.18 3.66 3.41
N ILE A 109 12.62 2.79 4.25
CA ILE A 109 12.64 1.35 4.01
C ILE A 109 11.32 0.92 3.38
N SER A 110 11.41 0.27 2.21
CA SER A 110 10.23 -0.11 1.42
C SER A 110 10.47 -1.42 0.68
N SER A 111 9.38 -1.95 0.12
CA SER A 111 9.43 -3.08 -0.80
C SER A 111 9.10 -2.65 -2.22
N PRO A 112 9.71 -3.27 -3.25
CA PRO A 112 9.37 -3.04 -4.65
C PRO A 112 7.91 -3.39 -4.96
N ALA A 113 7.26 -2.57 -5.79
CA ALA A 113 5.84 -2.70 -6.12
C ALA A 113 5.53 -3.64 -7.30
N ASN A 114 6.52 -4.06 -8.08
CA ASN A 114 6.31 -4.70 -9.39
C ASN A 114 6.62 -6.19 -9.44
N GLN A 115 6.70 -6.86 -8.29
CA GLN A 115 6.94 -8.32 -8.21
C GLN A 115 5.80 -9.02 -7.47
N THR A 116 5.18 -9.99 -8.14
CA THR A 116 4.27 -10.94 -7.50
C THR A 116 5.07 -11.96 -6.68
N GLY A 117 4.60 -12.31 -5.50
CA GLY A 117 5.29 -13.24 -4.57
C GLY A 117 6.26 -12.54 -3.63
N PHE A 118 6.40 -11.23 -3.77
CA PHE A 118 7.23 -10.38 -2.93
C PHE A 118 6.39 -9.78 -1.78
N GLU A 119 6.73 -10.15 -0.56
CA GLU A 119 6.03 -9.65 0.62
C GLU A 119 6.52 -8.24 0.99
N GLN A 120 5.70 -7.47 1.71
CA GLN A 120 6.01 -6.06 2.03
C GLN A 120 6.92 -5.95 3.26
N ALA A 121 7.82 -4.94 3.28
CA ALA A 121 8.63 -4.60 4.48
C ALA A 121 7.80 -3.82 5.53
N VAL A 122 6.72 -3.21 5.10
CA VAL A 122 5.70 -2.59 5.96
C VAL A 122 4.44 -3.45 5.89
N SER A 123 4.09 -4.06 6.98
CA SER A 123 2.89 -4.89 7.07
C SER A 123 1.63 -4.03 7.14
N VAL A 124 0.57 -4.47 6.47
CA VAL A 124 -0.78 -3.92 6.65
C VAL A 124 -1.63 -4.92 7.40
N ALA A 125 -2.19 -4.50 8.53
CA ALA A 125 -3.11 -5.30 9.34
C ALA A 125 -4.49 -4.63 9.34
N ILE A 126 -5.53 -5.36 8.93
CA ILE A 126 -6.91 -4.88 8.94
C ILE A 126 -7.66 -5.65 10.03
N ASP A 127 -8.21 -4.92 11.00
CA ASP A 127 -8.92 -5.49 12.15
C ASP A 127 -8.15 -6.63 12.84
N GLY A 128 -6.83 -6.46 12.97
CA GLY A 128 -5.94 -7.42 13.62
C GLY A 128 -5.38 -8.52 12.72
N VAL A 129 -5.89 -8.72 11.52
CA VAL A 129 -5.40 -9.72 10.55
C VAL A 129 -4.42 -9.07 9.58
N GLN A 130 -3.21 -9.62 9.53
CA GLN A 130 -2.15 -9.18 8.63
C GLN A 130 -2.39 -9.75 7.23
N THR A 131 -2.15 -8.94 6.19
CA THR A 131 -2.11 -9.41 4.80
C THR A 131 -0.69 -9.35 4.25
N SER A 132 -0.31 -10.34 3.46
CA SER A 132 0.95 -10.37 2.73
C SER A 132 0.85 -9.69 1.36
N ASP A 133 -0.38 -9.47 0.85
CA ASP A 133 -0.62 -8.93 -0.48
C ASP A 133 -0.62 -7.39 -0.48
N GLY A 134 0.34 -6.79 -1.17
CA GLY A 134 0.43 -5.34 -1.35
C GLY A 134 -0.74 -4.71 -2.10
N ARG A 135 -1.59 -5.49 -2.79
CA ARG A 135 -2.76 -4.99 -3.53
C ARG A 135 -3.85 -4.40 -2.67
N ILE A 136 -3.89 -4.79 -1.39
CA ILE A 136 -4.83 -4.17 -0.44
C ILE A 136 -4.65 -2.64 -0.35
N THR A 137 -3.46 -2.13 -0.70
CA THR A 137 -3.17 -0.69 -0.73
C THR A 137 -3.88 0.06 -1.86
N GLN A 138 -4.45 -0.67 -2.82
CA GLN A 138 -5.15 -0.12 -3.99
C GLN A 138 -6.65 0.08 -3.74
N MET A 139 -7.19 -0.54 -2.69
CA MET A 139 -8.58 -0.37 -2.29
C MET A 139 -8.75 0.88 -1.45
N GLY A 140 -9.90 1.52 -1.55
CA GLY A 140 -10.33 2.56 -0.64
C GLY A 140 -10.64 2.01 0.75
N PHE A 141 -10.52 2.88 1.74
CA PHE A 141 -10.89 2.60 3.12
C PHE A 141 -12.02 3.52 3.55
N PHE A 142 -13.01 2.96 4.22
CA PHE A 142 -14.15 3.72 4.72
C PHE A 142 -14.66 3.13 6.03
N ASP A 143 -15.45 3.88 6.74
CA ASP A 143 -16.04 3.46 8.02
C ASP A 143 -14.97 2.96 8.99
N LEU A 144 -13.88 3.76 9.12
CA LEU A 144 -12.75 3.46 9.99
C LEU A 144 -12.93 4.12 11.36
N GLN A 145 -12.46 3.43 12.39
CA GLN A 145 -12.29 4.00 13.72
C GLN A 145 -10.98 4.78 13.83
N GLN A 146 -9.88 4.19 13.36
CA GLN A 146 -8.55 4.83 13.34
C GLN A 146 -7.58 4.04 12.48
N VAL A 147 -6.46 4.69 12.15
CA VAL A 147 -5.28 4.05 11.57
C VAL A 147 -4.08 4.32 12.47
N GLU A 148 -3.39 3.26 12.87
CA GLU A 148 -2.17 3.32 13.66
C GLU A 148 -0.97 3.00 12.77
N VAL A 149 0.03 3.88 12.72
CA VAL A 149 1.28 3.67 12.01
C VAL A 149 2.39 3.43 13.03
N LEU A 150 2.78 2.16 13.18
CA LEU A 150 3.87 1.73 14.04
C LEU A 150 5.16 1.76 13.23
N LYS A 151 6.13 2.51 13.68
CA LYS A 151 7.40 2.70 12.96
C LYS A 151 8.50 1.84 13.54
N GLY A 152 9.43 1.40 12.70
CA GLY A 152 10.52 0.48 13.07
C GLY A 152 10.07 -0.97 13.25
N PRO A 153 11.00 -1.90 13.57
CA PRO A 153 10.73 -3.33 13.64
C PRO A 153 9.64 -3.72 14.64
N GLN A 154 8.73 -4.64 14.26
CA GLN A 154 7.56 -5.04 15.04
C GLN A 154 7.33 -6.56 15.06
N ALA A 155 8.39 -7.38 14.92
CA ALA A 155 8.22 -8.82 14.73
C ALA A 155 7.62 -9.54 15.95
N LEU A 156 7.86 -9.09 17.19
CA LEU A 156 7.30 -9.76 18.37
C LEU A 156 5.77 -9.86 18.30
N PHE A 157 5.08 -8.75 18.01
CA PHE A 157 3.62 -8.68 18.05
C PHE A 157 2.95 -8.95 16.71
N PHE A 158 3.63 -8.62 15.59
CA PHE A 158 3.04 -8.72 14.25
C PHE A 158 3.70 -9.81 13.40
N GLY A 159 4.84 -10.38 13.82
CA GLY A 159 5.50 -11.46 13.12
C GLY A 159 6.30 -11.00 11.90
N LYS A 160 6.33 -11.85 10.87
CA LYS A 160 7.07 -11.59 9.63
C LYS A 160 6.58 -10.34 8.90
N ASN A 161 7.39 -9.83 7.99
CA ASN A 161 7.04 -8.74 7.08
C ASN A 161 6.78 -7.40 7.78
N SER A 162 7.43 -7.19 8.92
CA SER A 162 7.34 -5.98 9.71
C SER A 162 8.69 -5.36 10.10
N PRO A 163 9.77 -5.48 9.27
CA PRO A 163 11.06 -4.90 9.63
C PRO A 163 11.06 -3.37 9.58
N ALA A 164 10.27 -2.74 8.71
CA ALA A 164 10.16 -1.28 8.61
C ALA A 164 9.02 -0.70 9.45
N GLY A 165 7.98 -1.48 9.72
CA GLY A 165 6.82 -1.05 10.50
C GLY A 165 5.54 -1.77 10.16
N VAL A 166 4.44 -1.27 10.75
CA VAL A 166 3.09 -1.81 10.55
C VAL A 166 2.10 -0.66 10.39
N ILE A 167 1.19 -0.77 9.45
CA ILE A 167 -0.01 0.05 9.38
C ILE A 167 -1.19 -0.80 9.83
N SER A 168 -1.73 -0.47 11.01
CA SER A 168 -2.88 -1.15 11.60
C SER A 168 -4.14 -0.33 11.36
N ILE A 169 -5.06 -0.87 10.58
CA ILE A 169 -6.32 -0.25 10.19
C ILE A 169 -7.43 -0.88 11.02
N LYS A 170 -8.14 -0.06 11.77
CA LYS A 170 -9.26 -0.49 12.59
C LYS A 170 -10.56 0.08 12.07
N SER A 171 -11.48 -0.79 11.68
CA SER A 171 -12.82 -0.39 11.25
C SER A 171 -13.73 -0.13 12.44
N ALA A 172 -14.80 0.66 12.21
CA ALA A 172 -15.76 0.99 13.25
C ALA A 172 -16.51 -0.24 13.74
N ASP A 173 -16.73 -0.30 15.06
CA ASP A 173 -17.56 -1.32 15.70
C ASP A 173 -19.03 -0.87 15.74
N PRO A 174 -20.00 -1.80 15.92
CA PRO A 174 -21.40 -1.47 16.14
C PRO A 174 -21.62 -0.65 17.43
N THR A 175 -22.67 0.17 17.41
CA THR A 175 -23.10 1.00 18.55
C THR A 175 -24.20 0.33 19.35
N ASP A 176 -24.31 0.66 20.65
CA ASP A 176 -25.34 0.16 21.55
C ASP A 176 -26.71 0.86 21.35
N GLN A 177 -26.73 1.95 20.60
CA GLN A 177 -27.93 2.68 20.21
C GLN A 177 -28.01 2.73 18.69
N PHE A 178 -29.24 2.91 18.17
CA PHE A 178 -29.42 3.06 16.74
C PHE A 178 -28.76 4.35 16.27
N GLU A 179 -27.89 4.20 15.29
CA GLU A 179 -27.23 5.28 14.56
C GLU A 179 -27.26 5.01 13.06
N ALA A 180 -27.43 6.05 12.28
CA ALA A 180 -27.27 5.99 10.84
C ALA A 180 -26.55 7.23 10.33
N GLY A 181 -25.74 7.05 9.29
CA GLY A 181 -25.04 8.16 8.65
C GLY A 181 -25.07 8.01 7.13
N LEU A 182 -25.14 9.14 6.45
CA LEU A 182 -25.02 9.22 5.00
C LEU A 182 -24.08 10.36 4.65
N ARG A 183 -23.18 10.16 3.70
CA ARG A 183 -22.26 11.16 3.19
C ARG A 183 -22.26 11.11 1.66
N ALA A 184 -22.34 12.26 1.02
CA ALA A 184 -22.24 12.43 -0.42
C ALA A 184 -21.24 13.54 -0.74
N GLY A 185 -20.32 13.29 -1.63
CA GLY A 185 -19.25 14.22 -2.02
C GLY A 185 -19.06 14.27 -3.52
N TYR A 186 -18.62 15.45 -3.99
CA TYR A 186 -18.20 15.66 -5.36
C TYR A 186 -16.87 16.43 -5.38
N GLU A 187 -15.88 15.92 -6.08
CA GLU A 187 -14.58 16.53 -6.32
C GLU A 187 -14.54 17.03 -7.77
N PHE A 188 -14.12 18.29 -7.96
CA PHE A 188 -14.34 19.02 -9.20
C PHE A 188 -13.24 18.87 -10.27
N GLU A 189 -12.02 18.47 -9.91
CA GLU A 189 -10.90 18.37 -10.85
C GLU A 189 -10.89 17.03 -11.59
N GLY A 190 -11.18 15.96 -10.87
CA GLY A 190 -11.26 14.60 -11.43
C GLY A 190 -12.68 14.15 -11.74
N ASP A 191 -13.68 14.96 -11.45
CA ASP A 191 -15.12 14.63 -11.52
C ASP A 191 -15.42 13.35 -10.71
N GLU A 192 -15.00 13.37 -9.41
CA GLU A 192 -15.17 12.21 -8.53
C GLU A 192 -16.44 12.33 -7.69
N THR A 193 -17.35 11.39 -7.84
CA THR A 193 -18.53 11.24 -6.99
C THR A 193 -18.27 10.16 -5.94
N THR A 194 -18.56 10.47 -4.67
CA THR A 194 -18.47 9.52 -3.55
C THR A 194 -19.78 9.53 -2.77
N ILE A 195 -20.32 8.36 -2.49
CA ILE A 195 -21.50 8.19 -1.63
C ILE A 195 -21.17 7.04 -0.66
N ASP A 196 -21.22 7.31 0.63
CA ASP A 196 -21.07 6.30 1.66
C ASP A 196 -22.06 6.50 2.79
N GLY A 197 -22.39 5.42 3.48
CA GLY A 197 -23.27 5.46 4.60
C GLY A 197 -23.25 4.20 5.43
N PHE A 198 -23.79 4.31 6.63
CA PHE A 198 -23.89 3.19 7.55
C PHE A 198 -25.19 3.20 8.33
N VAL A 199 -25.55 2.01 8.83
CA VAL A 199 -26.59 1.79 9.84
C VAL A 199 -25.99 0.92 10.93
N SER A 200 -26.15 1.29 12.20
CA SER A 200 -25.58 0.62 13.36
C SER A 200 -26.56 0.58 14.49
N GLY A 201 -26.50 -0.45 15.34
CA GLY A 201 -27.30 -0.54 16.55
C GLY A 201 -27.59 -1.97 17.00
N PRO A 202 -28.36 -2.13 18.08
CA PRO A 202 -28.70 -3.43 18.63
C PRO A 202 -29.71 -4.18 17.74
N LEU A 203 -29.40 -5.46 17.44
CA LEU A 203 -30.36 -6.40 16.83
C LEU A 203 -31.16 -7.17 17.88
N ALA A 204 -30.50 -7.47 19.01
CA ALA A 204 -31.08 -8.14 20.16
C ALA A 204 -30.24 -7.79 21.40
N GLU A 205 -30.69 -8.21 22.59
CA GLU A 205 -29.89 -8.07 23.80
C GLU A 205 -28.57 -8.81 23.67
N GLY A 206 -27.44 -8.09 23.89
CA GLY A 206 -26.09 -8.61 23.73
C GLY A 206 -25.64 -8.83 22.28
N LEU A 207 -26.41 -8.40 21.25
CA LEU A 207 -26.05 -8.54 19.84
C LEU A 207 -26.23 -7.22 19.10
N ASN A 208 -25.12 -6.61 18.67
CA ASN A 208 -25.11 -5.38 17.90
C ASN A 208 -24.60 -5.63 16.47
N ALA A 209 -25.08 -4.83 15.52
CA ALA A 209 -24.67 -4.89 14.12
C ALA A 209 -24.39 -3.52 13.53
N ARG A 210 -23.46 -3.48 12.60
CA ARG A 210 -23.16 -2.32 11.76
C ARG A 210 -22.99 -2.77 10.31
N LEU A 211 -23.75 -2.15 9.41
CA LEU A 211 -23.60 -2.31 7.96
C LEU A 211 -23.17 -0.98 7.38
N ALA A 212 -22.08 -0.97 6.64
CA ALA A 212 -21.58 0.20 5.94
C ALA A 212 -21.37 -0.11 4.46
N LEU A 213 -21.68 0.85 3.59
CA LEU A 213 -21.55 0.75 2.13
C LEU A 213 -20.91 2.02 1.59
N ARG A 214 -20.12 1.87 0.53
CA ARG A 214 -19.51 2.98 -0.22
C ARG A 214 -19.55 2.71 -1.71
N TYR A 215 -19.85 3.76 -2.46
CA TYR A 215 -19.69 3.85 -3.90
C TYR A 215 -18.80 5.05 -4.25
N ARG A 216 -17.82 4.87 -5.13
CA ARG A 216 -16.98 5.92 -5.67
C ARG A 216 -16.87 5.75 -7.19
N ASN A 217 -17.03 6.83 -7.91
CA ASN A 217 -16.76 6.92 -9.34
C ASN A 217 -15.90 8.15 -9.61
N LEU A 218 -14.73 7.94 -10.18
CA LEU A 218 -13.80 8.96 -10.64
C LEU A 218 -13.78 8.91 -12.17
N ASP A 219 -14.18 9.99 -12.85
CA ASP A 219 -14.10 10.05 -14.31
C ASP A 219 -12.65 10.14 -14.80
N GLY A 220 -11.74 10.64 -13.98
CA GLY A 220 -10.30 10.65 -14.23
C GLY A 220 -9.66 12.02 -14.11
N TRP A 221 -8.52 12.08 -13.47
CA TRP A 221 -7.69 13.28 -13.31
C TRP A 221 -6.52 13.34 -14.31
N LEU A 222 -6.14 12.20 -14.88
CA LEU A 222 -5.15 12.11 -15.96
C LEU A 222 -5.82 12.34 -17.32
N THR A 223 -5.07 12.92 -18.23
CA THR A 223 -5.46 13.01 -19.66
C THR A 223 -4.58 12.05 -20.47
N ASN A 224 -5.18 11.03 -21.05
CA ASN A 224 -4.51 10.11 -21.98
C ASN A 224 -4.44 10.71 -23.38
N THR A 225 -3.23 10.95 -23.87
CA THR A 225 -2.95 11.67 -25.11
C THR A 225 -2.82 10.77 -26.34
N ALA A 226 -2.92 9.45 -26.21
CA ALA A 226 -2.78 8.51 -27.33
C ALA A 226 -3.83 8.76 -28.42
N GLN A 227 -3.39 8.86 -29.70
CA GLN A 227 -4.25 9.12 -30.84
C GLN A 227 -4.13 7.99 -31.88
N PRO A 228 -5.13 7.79 -32.74
CA PRO A 228 -5.05 6.84 -33.84
C PRO A 228 -3.87 7.15 -34.78
N ILE A 229 -3.05 6.13 -35.07
CA ILE A 229 -1.90 6.26 -35.97
C ILE A 229 -1.64 4.96 -36.71
N ALA A 230 -0.99 5.05 -37.89
CA ALA A 230 -0.47 3.88 -38.57
C ALA A 230 0.54 3.14 -37.70
N ASN A 231 0.46 1.82 -37.64
CA ASN A 231 1.37 1.00 -36.86
C ASN A 231 2.71 0.83 -37.57
N PRO A 232 3.80 1.48 -37.11
CA PRO A 232 5.10 1.40 -37.76
C PRO A 232 5.79 0.04 -37.59
N PHE A 233 5.26 -0.81 -36.72
CA PHE A 233 5.77 -2.16 -36.45
C PHE A 233 5.01 -3.25 -37.20
N TYR A 234 3.94 -2.89 -37.92
CA TYR A 234 3.20 -3.82 -38.74
C TYR A 234 3.97 -4.19 -40.01
N THR A 235 4.04 -5.46 -40.33
CA THR A 235 4.64 -5.98 -41.54
C THR A 235 3.67 -6.97 -42.18
N ALA A 236 3.09 -6.64 -43.31
CA ALA A 236 2.18 -7.54 -44.06
C ALA A 236 2.90 -8.85 -44.45
N ALA A 237 4.21 -8.81 -44.71
CA ALA A 237 5.05 -9.97 -45.01
C ALA A 237 5.11 -11.01 -43.89
N SER A 238 4.80 -10.64 -42.61
CA SER A 238 4.74 -11.58 -41.50
C SER A 238 3.45 -12.43 -41.52
N GLY A 239 2.48 -12.09 -42.39
CA GLY A 239 1.14 -12.70 -42.41
C GLY A 239 0.21 -12.18 -41.30
N ALA A 240 0.62 -11.11 -40.60
CA ALA A 240 -0.24 -10.50 -39.57
C ALA A 240 -1.55 -9.96 -40.17
N PRO A 241 -2.67 -10.03 -39.42
CA PRO A 241 -3.95 -9.59 -39.94
C PRO A 241 -3.95 -8.08 -40.23
N PRO A 242 -4.60 -7.63 -41.33
CA PRO A 242 -4.62 -6.20 -41.70
C PRO A 242 -5.16 -5.26 -40.62
N GLY A 243 -6.02 -5.74 -39.73
CA GLY A 243 -6.51 -4.98 -38.59
C GLY A 243 -5.44 -4.56 -37.58
N ALA A 244 -4.23 -5.14 -37.63
CA ALA A 244 -3.08 -4.72 -36.80
C ALA A 244 -2.29 -3.55 -37.45
N ALA A 245 -2.59 -3.13 -38.67
CA ALA A 245 -1.88 -2.08 -39.37
C ALA A 245 -2.17 -0.66 -38.88
N THR A 246 -3.21 -0.48 -38.07
CA THR A 246 -3.60 0.80 -37.50
C THR A 246 -3.76 0.63 -35.99
N LEU A 247 -3.14 1.52 -35.22
CA LEU A 247 -3.33 1.62 -33.78
C LEU A 247 -4.51 2.53 -33.51
N PRO A 248 -5.43 2.14 -32.62
CA PRO A 248 -6.69 2.89 -32.43
C PRO A 248 -6.53 4.19 -31.62
N GLY A 249 -5.38 4.40 -30.97
CA GLY A 249 -5.22 5.43 -29.94
C GLY A 249 -5.85 4.97 -28.63
N VAL A 250 -6.60 5.82 -27.97
CA VAL A 250 -7.33 5.49 -26.75
C VAL A 250 -8.82 5.73 -26.95
N SER A 251 -9.65 4.85 -26.42
CA SER A 251 -11.11 4.97 -26.46
C SER A 251 -11.67 5.95 -25.43
N ASP A 252 -10.97 6.10 -24.31
CA ASP A 252 -11.28 7.06 -23.25
C ASP A 252 -10.05 7.92 -22.92
N SER A 253 -10.16 9.22 -23.12
CA SER A 253 -9.09 10.17 -22.84
C SER A 253 -8.95 10.51 -21.36
N ARG A 254 -9.92 10.16 -20.52
CA ARG A 254 -9.87 10.35 -19.05
C ARG A 254 -10.03 9.00 -18.36
N PRO A 255 -8.91 8.31 -18.06
CA PRO A 255 -8.98 6.99 -17.46
C PRO A 255 -9.60 7.05 -16.06
N GLY A 256 -10.78 6.48 -15.95
CA GLY A 256 -11.60 6.47 -14.75
C GLY A 256 -11.27 5.33 -13.79
N ASP A 257 -11.96 5.36 -12.64
CA ASP A 257 -11.83 4.37 -11.56
C ASP A 257 -13.18 4.28 -10.83
N GLU A 258 -13.78 3.09 -10.80
CA GLU A 258 -15.05 2.84 -10.11
C GLU A 258 -14.83 1.84 -8.98
N GLU A 259 -15.40 2.13 -7.79
CA GLU A 259 -15.24 1.31 -6.61
C GLU A 259 -16.56 1.12 -5.86
N VAL A 260 -16.82 -0.13 -5.45
CA VAL A 260 -17.94 -0.48 -4.57
C VAL A 260 -17.40 -1.26 -3.37
N LEU A 261 -17.66 -0.77 -2.15
CA LEU A 261 -17.22 -1.40 -0.92
C LEU A 261 -18.40 -1.68 0.00
N GLY A 262 -18.32 -2.81 0.74
CA GLY A 262 -19.29 -3.18 1.76
C GLY A 262 -18.61 -3.77 2.99
N ARG A 263 -19.11 -3.40 4.18
CA ARG A 263 -18.66 -3.98 5.45
C ARG A 263 -19.84 -4.33 6.33
N LEU A 264 -19.82 -5.54 6.90
CA LEU A 264 -20.71 -5.99 7.96
C LEU A 264 -19.90 -6.30 9.20
N THR A 265 -20.25 -5.67 10.32
CA THR A 265 -19.68 -5.99 11.63
C THR A 265 -20.79 -6.44 12.57
N LEU A 266 -20.56 -7.56 13.25
CA LEU A 266 -21.41 -8.06 14.34
C LEU A 266 -20.57 -8.16 15.62
N THR A 267 -21.13 -7.74 16.74
CA THR A 267 -20.57 -7.97 18.08
C THR A 267 -21.59 -8.67 18.94
N ALA A 268 -21.17 -9.68 19.67
CA ALA A 268 -22.05 -10.50 20.49
C ALA A 268 -21.47 -10.76 21.88
N GLU A 269 -22.26 -10.56 22.93
CA GLU A 269 -22.01 -11.07 24.27
C GLU A 269 -22.50 -12.51 24.32
N ILE A 270 -21.63 -13.49 24.01
CA ILE A 270 -21.99 -14.91 23.93
C ILE A 270 -22.27 -15.48 25.33
N ALA A 271 -21.50 -15.01 26.31
CA ALA A 271 -21.66 -15.29 27.74
C ALA A 271 -21.06 -14.08 28.53
N PRO A 272 -21.33 -13.96 29.84
CA PRO A 272 -20.80 -12.86 30.66
C PRO A 272 -19.26 -12.71 30.62
N THR A 273 -18.55 -13.77 30.23
CA THR A 273 -17.08 -13.79 30.14
C THR A 273 -16.57 -13.98 28.70
N ILE A 274 -17.46 -14.08 27.72
CA ILE A 274 -17.10 -14.37 26.34
C ILE A 274 -17.76 -13.35 25.42
N THR A 275 -16.94 -12.57 24.71
CA THR A 275 -17.40 -11.71 23.63
C THR A 275 -16.90 -12.25 22.30
N GLY A 276 -17.73 -12.09 21.25
CA GLY A 276 -17.41 -12.48 19.89
C GLY A 276 -17.58 -11.30 18.94
N ARG A 277 -16.74 -11.24 17.92
CA ARG A 277 -16.83 -10.25 16.84
C ARG A 277 -16.68 -10.94 15.50
N LEU A 278 -17.53 -10.59 14.55
CA LEU A 278 -17.40 -10.94 13.13
C LEU A 278 -17.32 -9.68 12.30
N LYS A 279 -16.30 -9.57 11.46
CA LYS A 279 -16.19 -8.51 10.46
C LYS A 279 -16.01 -9.13 9.08
N LEU A 280 -16.84 -8.72 8.14
CA LEU A 280 -16.78 -9.11 6.74
C LEU A 280 -16.62 -7.85 5.90
N PHE A 281 -15.62 -7.85 5.03
CA PHE A 281 -15.38 -6.77 4.07
C PHE A 281 -15.37 -7.34 2.66
N MET A 282 -16.01 -6.63 1.73
CA MET A 282 -16.02 -6.94 0.30
C MET A 282 -15.75 -5.65 -0.47
N GLY A 283 -14.85 -5.73 -1.44
CA GLY A 283 -14.50 -4.62 -2.30
C GLY A 283 -14.38 -5.07 -3.75
N HIS A 284 -14.87 -4.23 -4.66
CA HIS A 284 -14.70 -4.36 -6.09
C HIS A 284 -14.24 -3.02 -6.66
N ASN A 285 -13.18 -3.04 -7.45
CA ASN A 285 -12.65 -1.87 -8.13
C ASN A 285 -12.39 -2.20 -9.60
N GLU A 286 -12.85 -1.32 -10.51
CA GLU A 286 -12.53 -1.34 -11.93
C GLU A 286 -11.81 -0.07 -12.32
N ASP A 287 -10.71 -0.18 -13.08
CA ASP A 287 -9.95 0.94 -13.61
C ASP A 287 -9.47 0.68 -15.04
N ALA A 288 -8.79 1.67 -15.64
CA ALA A 288 -8.25 1.56 -17.00
C ALA A 288 -6.91 0.80 -17.08
N GLY A 289 -6.50 0.13 -15.99
CA GLY A 289 -5.30 -0.69 -15.94
C GLY A 289 -3.99 0.08 -15.67
N PRO A 290 -2.91 -0.65 -15.40
CA PRO A 290 -1.66 -0.06 -14.92
C PRO A 290 -0.92 0.79 -15.98
N GLY A 291 -1.17 0.60 -17.26
CA GLY A 291 -0.50 1.34 -18.33
C GLY A 291 -0.86 2.82 -18.35
N VAL A 292 -2.12 3.15 -18.06
CA VAL A 292 -2.59 4.53 -18.00
C VAL A 292 -2.32 5.21 -16.66
N ALA A 293 -2.07 4.44 -15.61
CA ALA A 293 -1.70 4.96 -14.29
C ALA A 293 -0.21 5.34 -14.19
N THR A 294 0.57 5.09 -15.23
CA THR A 294 2.02 5.39 -15.27
C THR A 294 2.34 6.28 -16.46
N GLN A 295 3.34 7.15 -16.30
CA GLN A 295 3.80 8.13 -17.29
C GLN A 295 5.24 7.86 -17.68
N ASN A 296 5.66 8.30 -18.85
CA ASN A 296 7.07 8.51 -19.12
C ASN A 296 7.55 9.76 -18.36
N ILE A 297 8.63 9.62 -17.61
CA ILE A 297 9.24 10.72 -16.88
C ILE A 297 10.73 10.82 -17.24
N GLY A 298 11.27 12.04 -17.17
CA GLY A 298 12.69 12.29 -17.36
C GLY A 298 13.11 12.40 -18.83
N SER A 299 14.37 12.10 -19.12
CA SER A 299 14.99 12.50 -20.38
C SER A 299 14.43 11.73 -21.60
N CYS A 300 13.56 12.39 -22.36
CA CYS A 300 13.37 12.05 -23.77
C CYS A 300 14.59 12.50 -24.57
N THR A 301 15.63 11.69 -24.62
CA THR A 301 16.88 12.04 -25.25
C THR A 301 16.74 12.12 -26.77
N GLY A 302 17.19 13.21 -27.36
CA GLY A 302 17.12 13.45 -28.81
C GLY A 302 15.78 14.01 -29.30
N GLY A 303 14.97 14.58 -28.42
CA GLY A 303 13.69 15.21 -28.73
C GLY A 303 12.78 15.26 -27.51
N SER A 304 11.60 15.83 -27.67
CA SER A 304 10.58 15.93 -26.61
C SER A 304 9.74 14.66 -26.44
N ASN A 305 9.95 13.62 -27.23
CA ASN A 305 9.07 12.45 -27.29
C ASN A 305 9.79 11.14 -26.93
N PRO A 306 9.18 10.29 -26.12
CA PRO A 306 9.71 8.97 -25.81
C PRO A 306 9.72 8.09 -27.07
N ARG A 307 10.62 7.09 -27.08
CA ARG A 307 10.76 6.15 -28.18
C ARG A 307 10.53 4.73 -27.73
N VAL A 308 9.90 3.92 -28.57
CA VAL A 308 9.86 2.49 -28.41
C VAL A 308 10.50 1.83 -29.64
N TYR A 309 11.49 0.98 -29.41
CA TYR A 309 12.29 0.35 -30.49
C TYR A 309 12.78 1.34 -31.55
N GLY A 310 13.18 2.54 -31.14
CA GLY A 310 13.73 3.58 -32.01
C GLY A 310 12.70 4.50 -32.69
N VAL A 311 11.41 4.20 -32.61
CA VAL A 311 10.33 5.01 -33.16
C VAL A 311 9.80 5.98 -32.11
N ALA A 312 9.82 7.28 -32.40
CA ALA A 312 9.31 8.31 -31.48
C ALA A 312 7.78 8.32 -31.52
N ASP A 313 7.16 8.44 -30.34
CA ASP A 313 5.71 8.64 -30.20
C ASP A 313 5.40 10.14 -30.29
N PRO A 314 4.66 10.63 -31.30
CA PRO A 314 4.38 12.05 -31.46
C PRO A 314 3.38 12.59 -30.43
N PHE A 315 2.71 11.73 -29.66
CA PHE A 315 1.65 12.11 -28.71
C PHE A 315 2.09 12.03 -27.24
N ALA A 316 3.20 11.34 -26.97
CA ALA A 316 3.76 11.21 -25.64
C ALA A 316 4.87 12.21 -25.37
N ASP A 317 5.07 12.55 -24.11
CA ASP A 317 6.21 13.35 -23.62
C ASP A 317 6.90 12.64 -22.43
N CYS A 318 7.87 13.31 -21.80
CA CYS A 318 8.61 12.81 -20.64
C CYS A 318 8.49 13.77 -19.44
N VAL A 319 7.31 14.34 -19.26
CA VAL A 319 7.04 15.30 -18.19
C VAL A 319 6.22 14.60 -17.10
N ALA A 320 6.60 14.77 -15.84
CA ALA A 320 5.80 14.31 -14.72
C ALA A 320 4.69 15.34 -14.45
N ASP A 321 3.48 15.08 -14.96
CA ASP A 321 2.33 15.98 -14.85
C ASP A 321 1.00 15.18 -14.79
N ASN A 322 -0.11 15.79 -15.18
CA ASN A 322 -1.43 15.15 -15.27
C ASN A 322 -1.71 14.48 -16.62
N ARG A 323 -0.68 14.23 -17.45
CA ARG A 323 -0.82 13.60 -18.77
C ARG A 323 -0.19 12.22 -18.78
N THR A 324 -0.81 11.30 -19.46
CA THR A 324 -0.31 9.95 -19.72
C THR A 324 -0.47 9.61 -21.19
N THR A 325 0.26 8.61 -21.67
CA THR A 325 0.08 8.09 -23.02
C THR A 325 0.11 6.57 -22.95
N SER A 326 -1.03 5.95 -23.26
CA SER A 326 -1.15 4.50 -23.37
C SER A 326 -2.24 4.18 -24.39
N GLY A 327 -1.86 3.65 -25.53
CA GLY A 327 -2.82 3.27 -26.59
C GLY A 327 -3.54 1.97 -26.28
N ASP A 328 -4.81 1.87 -26.67
CA ASP A 328 -5.52 0.59 -26.72
C ASP A 328 -4.88 -0.34 -27.75
N LEU A 329 -4.99 -1.64 -27.55
CA LEU A 329 -4.53 -2.61 -28.55
C LEU A 329 -5.44 -2.58 -29.78
N PRO A 330 -4.91 -2.79 -31.01
CA PRO A 330 -5.77 -3.15 -32.13
C PRO A 330 -6.59 -4.40 -31.79
N ASP A 331 -7.89 -4.42 -32.13
CA ASP A 331 -8.79 -5.54 -31.85
C ASP A 331 -8.25 -6.88 -32.42
N ALA A 332 -7.59 -6.82 -33.58
CA ALA A 332 -6.92 -7.97 -34.18
C ALA A 332 -5.77 -8.55 -33.33
N ILE A 333 -5.15 -7.73 -32.46
CA ILE A 333 -4.11 -8.14 -31.50
C ILE A 333 -4.77 -8.58 -30.21
N ALA A 334 -5.66 -7.74 -29.64
CA ALA A 334 -6.31 -7.99 -28.36
C ALA A 334 -7.00 -9.36 -28.32
N ARG A 335 -7.70 -9.75 -29.39
CA ARG A 335 -8.36 -11.06 -29.53
C ARG A 335 -7.43 -12.27 -29.41
N THR A 336 -6.13 -12.09 -29.63
CA THR A 336 -5.16 -13.19 -29.54
C THR A 336 -4.58 -13.34 -28.16
N MET A 337 -4.80 -12.37 -27.26
CA MET A 337 -4.32 -12.35 -25.90
C MET A 337 -5.37 -12.91 -24.93
N ARG A 338 -4.88 -13.47 -23.83
CA ARG A 338 -5.74 -13.76 -22.69
C ARG A 338 -6.34 -12.45 -22.16
N GLY A 339 -7.47 -12.54 -21.50
CA GLY A 339 -8.12 -11.35 -20.94
C GLY A 339 -8.92 -10.50 -21.92
N TYR A 340 -8.99 -10.88 -23.21
CA TYR A 340 -9.88 -10.21 -24.15
C TYR A 340 -11.35 -10.36 -23.74
N ARG A 341 -12.03 -9.24 -23.47
CA ARG A 341 -13.41 -9.19 -22.93
C ARG A 341 -14.47 -8.85 -23.98
N GLY A 342 -14.13 -8.93 -25.28
CA GLY A 342 -15.04 -8.62 -26.39
C GLY A 342 -14.81 -7.25 -27.00
N ASP A 343 -13.96 -6.43 -26.39
CA ASP A 343 -13.45 -5.17 -26.90
C ASP A 343 -11.92 -5.11 -26.74
N ASN A 344 -11.31 -4.03 -27.20
CA ASN A 344 -9.86 -3.85 -27.21
C ASN A 344 -9.38 -2.87 -26.14
N LYS A 345 -10.23 -2.49 -25.19
CA LYS A 345 -9.91 -1.53 -24.16
C LYS A 345 -8.96 -2.13 -23.12
N ALA A 346 -8.06 -1.28 -22.64
CA ALA A 346 -7.29 -1.58 -21.43
C ALA A 346 -8.23 -1.56 -20.21
N TYR A 347 -7.97 -2.45 -19.24
CA TYR A 347 -8.72 -2.52 -18.00
C TYR A 347 -7.87 -3.09 -16.86
N GLY A 348 -8.27 -2.78 -15.63
CA GLY A 348 -7.87 -3.44 -14.40
C GLY A 348 -9.10 -3.72 -13.55
N GLU A 349 -9.14 -4.86 -12.87
CA GLU A 349 -10.23 -5.27 -11.99
C GLU A 349 -9.65 -5.92 -10.73
N LEU A 350 -10.04 -5.42 -9.57
CA LEU A 350 -9.59 -5.92 -8.28
C LEU A 350 -10.80 -6.28 -7.41
N ASP A 351 -10.88 -7.55 -7.02
CA ASP A 351 -11.83 -8.04 -6.03
C ASP A 351 -11.10 -8.37 -4.73
N VAL A 352 -11.63 -7.91 -3.61
CA VAL A 352 -11.12 -8.20 -2.27
C VAL A 352 -12.23 -8.72 -1.38
N PHE A 353 -11.95 -9.77 -0.63
CA PHE A 353 -12.77 -10.25 0.46
C PHE A 353 -11.92 -10.48 1.70
N THR A 354 -12.35 -9.92 2.84
CA THR A 354 -11.71 -10.15 4.14
C THR A 354 -12.77 -10.57 5.15
N GLY A 355 -12.50 -11.64 5.88
CA GLY A 355 -13.31 -12.12 6.99
C GLY A 355 -12.46 -12.22 8.26
N VAL A 356 -12.93 -11.64 9.36
CA VAL A 356 -12.28 -11.71 10.66
C VAL A 356 -13.27 -12.19 11.70
N VAL A 357 -12.89 -13.20 12.47
CA VAL A 357 -13.65 -13.69 13.61
C VAL A 357 -12.76 -13.61 14.85
N ASP A 358 -13.19 -12.81 15.81
CA ASP A 358 -12.51 -12.65 17.10
C ASP A 358 -13.38 -13.22 18.22
N PHE A 359 -12.72 -13.89 19.17
CA PHE A 359 -13.29 -14.26 20.45
C PHE A 359 -12.36 -13.80 21.56
N ASP A 360 -12.92 -13.10 22.55
CA ASP A 360 -12.25 -12.74 23.78
C ASP A 360 -12.93 -13.45 24.95
N TRP A 361 -12.17 -14.25 25.69
CA TRP A 361 -12.62 -15.02 26.84
C TRP A 361 -11.88 -14.64 28.12
N ALA A 362 -12.54 -13.92 29.01
CA ALA A 362 -12.06 -13.66 30.34
C ALA A 362 -12.12 -14.98 31.17
N LEU A 363 -11.00 -15.74 31.19
CA LEU A 363 -10.87 -16.98 31.95
C LEU A 363 -10.99 -16.73 33.45
N THR A 364 -10.43 -15.61 33.88
CA THR A 364 -10.57 -15.01 35.21
C THR A 364 -10.55 -13.50 35.08
N ASP A 365 -10.75 -12.74 36.18
CA ASP A 365 -10.66 -11.27 36.18
C ASP A 365 -9.29 -10.75 35.73
N ALA A 366 -8.24 -11.58 35.80
CA ALA A 366 -6.85 -11.20 35.49
C ALA A 366 -6.22 -12.07 34.38
N LEU A 367 -6.99 -12.91 33.68
CA LEU A 367 -6.46 -13.79 32.65
C LEU A 367 -7.42 -13.85 31.47
N ASN A 368 -6.98 -13.37 30.31
CA ASN A 368 -7.78 -13.34 29.08
C ASN A 368 -7.15 -14.22 27.99
N LEU A 369 -7.98 -15.02 27.34
CA LEU A 369 -7.65 -15.79 26.13
C LEU A 369 -8.35 -15.15 24.94
N SER A 370 -7.59 -14.65 23.98
CA SER A 370 -8.14 -14.19 22.70
C SER A 370 -7.81 -15.15 21.56
N SER A 371 -8.74 -15.23 20.59
CA SER A 371 -8.62 -16.05 19.39
C SER A 371 -9.03 -15.20 18.20
N THR A 372 -8.14 -15.02 17.22
CA THR A 372 -8.41 -14.28 15.97
C THR A 372 -8.22 -15.22 14.80
N THR A 373 -9.29 -15.44 14.03
CA THR A 373 -9.29 -16.17 12.76
C THR A 373 -9.45 -15.18 11.63
N GLY A 374 -8.52 -15.19 10.68
CA GLY A 374 -8.54 -14.33 9.49
C GLY A 374 -8.64 -15.13 8.20
N TYR A 375 -9.42 -14.61 7.25
CA TYR A 375 -9.43 -15.05 5.85
C TYR A 375 -9.31 -13.82 4.96
N ASN A 376 -8.32 -13.80 4.07
CA ASN A 376 -8.15 -12.80 3.03
C ASN A 376 -8.17 -13.48 1.66
N SER A 377 -8.85 -12.86 0.69
CA SER A 377 -8.82 -13.26 -0.71
C SER A 377 -8.74 -12.02 -1.57
N THR A 378 -7.72 -11.96 -2.43
CA THR A 378 -7.59 -10.93 -3.47
C THR A 378 -7.54 -11.58 -4.84
N GLN A 379 -8.27 -11.02 -5.80
CA GLN A 379 -8.17 -11.38 -7.19
C GLN A 379 -7.96 -10.09 -7.99
N TYR A 380 -6.90 -10.06 -8.77
CA TYR A 380 -6.61 -8.95 -9.68
C TYR A 380 -6.43 -9.47 -11.10
N GLU A 381 -7.02 -8.76 -12.04
CA GLU A 381 -6.91 -9.07 -13.46
C GLU A 381 -6.77 -7.78 -14.27
N PHE A 382 -5.85 -7.75 -15.24
CA PHE A 382 -5.75 -6.62 -16.16
C PHE A 382 -5.23 -7.03 -17.54
N LEU A 383 -5.59 -6.23 -18.54
CA LEU A 383 -4.97 -6.22 -19.87
C LEU A 383 -4.63 -4.77 -20.23
N SER A 384 -3.35 -4.47 -20.45
CA SER A 384 -2.91 -3.10 -20.68
C SER A 384 -1.59 -3.04 -21.47
N GLY A 385 -1.39 -1.96 -22.24
CA GLY A 385 -0.07 -1.56 -22.72
C GLY A 385 0.80 -1.08 -21.56
N LEU A 386 2.06 -1.49 -21.50
CA LEU A 386 3.00 -1.14 -20.42
C LEU A 386 4.25 -0.41 -20.90
N ASP A 387 4.27 0.10 -22.12
CA ASP A 387 5.38 0.87 -22.68
C ASP A 387 5.14 2.38 -22.66
N GLN A 388 4.03 2.81 -22.07
CA GLN A 388 3.63 4.21 -21.91
C GLN A 388 3.74 4.99 -23.24
N THR A 389 3.32 4.36 -24.35
CA THR A 389 3.25 4.97 -25.69
C THR A 389 1.94 4.62 -26.37
N THR A 390 1.59 5.41 -27.42
CA THR A 390 0.47 5.10 -28.32
C THR A 390 0.62 3.73 -29.00
N TYR A 391 1.86 3.24 -29.10
CA TYR A 391 2.17 2.04 -29.88
C TYR A 391 1.83 0.73 -29.18
N SER A 392 1.74 0.69 -27.86
CA SER A 392 1.43 -0.50 -27.05
C SER A 392 2.20 -1.76 -27.48
N GLN A 393 3.52 -1.59 -27.76
CA GLN A 393 4.37 -2.68 -28.21
C GLN A 393 4.64 -3.71 -27.11
N LEU A 394 4.70 -3.27 -25.85
CA LEU A 394 4.65 -4.15 -24.69
C LEU A 394 3.21 -4.18 -24.19
N ALA A 395 2.47 -5.23 -24.50
CA ALA A 395 1.17 -5.49 -23.89
C ALA A 395 1.23 -6.69 -22.95
N PHE A 396 0.50 -6.61 -21.87
CA PHE A 396 0.57 -7.58 -20.79
C PHE A 396 -0.82 -7.85 -20.24
N TYR A 397 -1.17 -9.13 -20.17
CA TYR A 397 -2.27 -9.62 -19.40
C TYR A 397 -1.72 -10.29 -18.15
N ASN A 398 -2.30 -10.01 -17.00
CA ASN A 398 -2.02 -10.70 -15.76
C ASN A 398 -3.34 -11.01 -15.05
N ARG A 399 -3.44 -12.20 -14.49
CA ARG A 399 -4.42 -12.56 -13.48
C ARG A 399 -3.70 -13.16 -12.29
N GLN A 400 -3.96 -12.62 -11.12
CA GLN A 400 -3.41 -13.07 -9.85
C GLN A 400 -4.54 -13.36 -8.88
N THR A 401 -4.43 -14.45 -8.14
CA THR A 401 -5.26 -14.74 -6.97
C THR A 401 -4.36 -15.03 -5.78
N ASN A 402 -4.65 -14.40 -4.65
CA ASN A 402 -4.00 -14.69 -3.38
C ASN A 402 -5.08 -15.04 -2.34
N GLN A 403 -4.90 -16.13 -1.63
CA GLN A 403 -5.80 -16.59 -0.56
C GLN A 403 -4.96 -16.88 0.68
N GLU A 404 -5.41 -16.38 1.82
CA GLU A 404 -4.73 -16.51 3.09
C GLU A 404 -5.72 -16.89 4.18
N VAL A 405 -5.39 -17.90 4.98
CA VAL A 405 -6.08 -18.26 6.21
C VAL A 405 -5.10 -18.13 7.35
N SER A 406 -5.47 -17.46 8.42
CA SER A 406 -4.65 -17.33 9.62
C SER A 406 -5.44 -17.60 10.89
N GLN A 407 -4.75 -18.12 11.90
CA GLN A 407 -5.26 -18.34 13.23
C GLN A 407 -4.23 -17.87 14.25
N GLU A 408 -4.66 -17.03 15.18
CA GLU A 408 -3.83 -16.62 16.30
C GLU A 408 -4.56 -16.84 17.63
N PHE A 409 -3.83 -17.37 18.61
CA PHE A 409 -4.26 -17.48 20.00
C PHE A 409 -3.33 -16.67 20.88
N ARG A 410 -3.87 -15.90 21.84
CA ARG A 410 -3.12 -15.19 22.87
C ARG A 410 -3.72 -15.42 24.23
N LEU A 411 -2.84 -15.69 25.19
CA LEU A 411 -3.14 -15.71 26.61
C LEU A 411 -2.40 -14.54 27.26
N THR A 412 -3.16 -13.59 27.80
CA THR A 412 -2.62 -12.39 28.44
C THR A 412 -3.03 -12.34 29.92
N SER A 413 -2.09 -11.96 30.77
CA SER A 413 -2.38 -11.72 32.18
C SER A 413 -2.45 -10.23 32.49
N ASP A 414 -3.24 -9.88 33.51
CA ASP A 414 -3.35 -8.55 34.12
C ASP A 414 -3.46 -8.72 35.64
N TYR A 415 -2.39 -9.29 36.23
CA TYR A 415 -2.31 -9.51 37.67
C TYR A 415 -1.93 -8.22 38.39
N ALA A 416 -2.49 -7.99 39.57
CA ALA A 416 -2.14 -6.87 40.41
C ALA A 416 -0.70 -6.96 40.99
N GLY A 417 0.01 -8.07 40.80
CA GLY A 417 1.39 -8.28 41.17
C GLY A 417 2.37 -7.69 40.14
N PRO A 418 3.67 -7.64 40.43
CA PRO A 418 4.64 -6.99 39.57
C PRO A 418 4.96 -7.79 38.29
N LEU A 419 4.48 -9.01 38.14
CA LEU A 419 4.78 -9.86 36.97
C LEU A 419 3.53 -10.14 36.16
N ASN A 420 3.58 -9.74 34.91
CA ASN A 420 2.58 -10.07 33.91
C ASN A 420 3.21 -10.76 32.68
N PHE A 421 2.41 -11.43 31.89
CA PHE A 421 2.89 -12.12 30.70
C PHE A 421 1.88 -12.10 29.55
N MET A 422 2.39 -12.32 28.37
CA MET A 422 1.63 -12.69 27.16
C MET A 422 2.28 -13.93 26.55
N LEU A 423 1.48 -14.92 26.15
CA LEU A 423 1.89 -16.08 25.37
C LEU A 423 1.01 -16.17 24.13
N GLY A 424 1.58 -16.52 22.99
CA GLY A 424 0.81 -16.65 21.77
C GLY A 424 1.32 -17.72 20.83
N ALA A 425 0.41 -18.17 19.97
CA ALA A 425 0.68 -19.08 18.86
C ALA A 425 -0.02 -18.56 17.61
N PHE A 426 0.66 -18.64 16.46
CA PHE A 426 0.16 -18.19 15.17
C PHE A 426 0.39 -19.26 14.11
N PHE A 427 -0.60 -19.43 13.24
CA PHE A 427 -0.54 -20.30 12.07
C PHE A 427 -1.14 -19.57 10.88
N GLN A 428 -0.50 -19.68 9.69
CA GLN A 428 -0.99 -19.12 8.43
C GLN A 428 -0.69 -20.07 7.28
N VAL A 429 -1.66 -20.17 6.37
CA VAL A 429 -1.51 -20.81 5.07
C VAL A 429 -1.80 -19.78 3.99
N THR A 430 -0.99 -19.77 2.94
CA THR A 430 -1.14 -18.87 1.78
C THR A 430 -1.09 -19.66 0.48
N ASP A 431 -1.98 -19.31 -0.46
CA ASP A 431 -1.97 -19.82 -1.83
C ASP A 431 -1.99 -18.65 -2.81
N LEU A 432 -0.88 -18.51 -3.54
CA LEU A 432 -0.69 -17.49 -4.55
C LEU A 432 -0.59 -18.12 -5.93
N PHE A 433 -1.44 -17.70 -6.84
CA PHE A 433 -1.44 -18.12 -8.24
C PHE A 433 -1.40 -16.91 -9.15
N THR A 434 -0.58 -16.96 -10.20
CA THR A 434 -0.56 -15.94 -11.25
C THR A 434 -0.47 -16.59 -12.63
N THR A 435 -1.12 -15.97 -13.61
CA THR A 435 -0.97 -16.31 -15.03
C THR A 435 -0.73 -15.04 -15.82
N ASN A 436 0.16 -15.14 -16.80
CA ASN A 436 0.59 -14.02 -17.63
C ASN A 436 0.46 -14.37 -19.10
N ASP A 437 0.14 -13.37 -19.93
CA ASP A 437 0.28 -13.41 -21.38
C ASP A 437 0.96 -12.12 -21.84
N THR A 438 2.14 -12.25 -22.44
CA THR A 438 3.00 -11.11 -22.79
C THR A 438 3.25 -11.02 -24.27
N LYS A 439 2.94 -9.87 -24.83
CA LYS A 439 3.34 -9.44 -26.17
C LYS A 439 4.46 -8.42 -26.06
N LEU A 440 5.64 -8.71 -26.63
CA LEU A 440 6.79 -7.78 -26.60
C LEU A 440 6.90 -6.91 -27.82
N ARG A 441 6.45 -7.37 -29.00
CA ARG A 441 6.51 -6.65 -30.28
C ARG A 441 5.47 -7.19 -31.25
N ASP A 442 4.88 -6.33 -32.08
CA ASP A 442 3.96 -6.76 -33.13
C ASP A 442 4.66 -7.62 -34.21
N SER A 443 5.96 -7.37 -34.45
CA SER A 443 6.79 -8.18 -35.34
C SER A 443 6.98 -9.63 -34.87
N ASN A 444 6.65 -9.96 -33.64
CA ASN A 444 6.71 -11.34 -33.11
C ASN A 444 5.50 -12.19 -33.51
N TYR A 445 4.60 -11.69 -34.35
CA TYR A 445 3.44 -12.44 -34.82
C TYR A 445 3.85 -13.81 -35.41
N GLN A 446 3.18 -14.85 -34.94
CA GLN A 446 3.40 -16.23 -35.34
C GLN A 446 2.24 -16.71 -36.23
N ALA A 447 2.45 -16.70 -37.56
CA ALA A 447 1.41 -17.05 -38.54
C ALA A 447 0.86 -18.48 -38.34
N ALA A 448 1.69 -19.41 -37.85
CA ALA A 448 1.27 -20.80 -37.62
C ALA A 448 0.29 -20.95 -36.45
N SER A 449 0.39 -20.09 -35.42
CA SER A 449 -0.53 -20.10 -34.27
C SER A 449 -1.55 -18.97 -34.28
N GLY A 450 -1.38 -17.98 -35.15
CA GLY A 450 -2.21 -16.78 -35.20
C GLY A 450 -2.05 -15.84 -34.01
N ARG A 451 -0.91 -15.88 -33.27
CA ARG A 451 -0.69 -15.18 -32.02
C ARG A 451 0.35 -14.08 -32.13
N PHE A 452 0.14 -13.02 -31.35
CA PHE A 452 1.14 -11.97 -31.08
C PHE A 452 1.89 -12.18 -29.77
N SER A 453 1.44 -13.08 -28.91
CA SER A 453 2.07 -13.40 -27.65
C SER A 453 3.51 -13.88 -27.85
N THR A 454 4.43 -13.36 -27.02
CA THR A 454 5.83 -13.82 -26.98
C THR A 454 5.98 -15.00 -26.05
N TYR A 455 5.27 -14.95 -24.90
CA TYR A 455 5.15 -16.06 -23.98
C TYR A 455 3.85 -15.97 -23.17
N GLU A 456 3.37 -17.13 -22.75
CA GLU A 456 2.33 -17.30 -21.74
C GLU A 456 2.88 -18.17 -20.62
N ASP A 457 2.66 -17.81 -19.37
CA ASP A 457 3.06 -18.62 -18.24
C ASP A 457 2.01 -18.65 -17.13
N TYR A 458 2.20 -19.58 -16.21
CA TYR A 458 1.63 -19.50 -14.88
C TYR A 458 2.72 -19.76 -13.83
N ALA A 459 2.51 -19.21 -12.64
CA ALA A 459 3.28 -19.54 -11.45
C ALA A 459 2.34 -19.75 -10.26
N LYS A 460 2.75 -20.62 -9.35
CA LYS A 460 2.04 -20.84 -8.08
C LYS A 460 3.05 -20.90 -6.95
N GLN A 461 2.65 -20.41 -5.79
CA GLN A 461 3.38 -20.52 -4.53
C GLN A 461 2.40 -20.83 -3.43
N SER A 462 2.58 -21.93 -2.72
CA SER A 462 1.88 -22.19 -1.46
C SER A 462 2.84 -21.99 -0.30
N GLY A 463 2.36 -21.39 0.77
CA GLY A 463 3.15 -21.06 1.95
C GLY A 463 2.50 -21.52 3.24
N GLU A 464 3.32 -21.92 4.22
CA GLU A 464 2.91 -22.23 5.58
C GLU A 464 3.82 -21.48 6.54
N THR A 465 3.22 -20.80 7.53
CA THR A 465 3.93 -20.08 8.58
C THR A 465 3.42 -20.52 9.94
N GLN A 466 4.34 -20.87 10.83
CA GLN A 466 4.05 -21.23 12.23
C GLN A 466 4.90 -20.35 13.16
N SER A 467 4.30 -19.85 14.23
CA SER A 467 5.03 -19.08 15.24
C SER A 467 4.57 -19.39 16.64
N VAL A 468 5.51 -19.31 17.57
CA VAL A 468 5.24 -19.26 19.03
C VAL A 468 5.96 -18.03 19.57
N PHE A 469 5.27 -17.27 20.41
CA PHE A 469 5.83 -16.04 20.95
C PHE A 469 5.38 -15.81 22.40
N GLY A 470 6.15 -14.99 23.10
CA GLY A 470 5.79 -14.58 24.46
C GLY A 470 6.55 -13.37 24.91
N GLN A 471 5.99 -12.68 25.88
CA GLN A 471 6.57 -11.53 26.54
C GLN A 471 6.33 -11.65 28.04
N LEU A 472 7.35 -11.31 28.83
CA LEU A 472 7.24 -11.07 30.26
C LEU A 472 7.33 -9.57 30.51
N VAL A 473 6.47 -9.07 31.38
CA VAL A 473 6.44 -7.68 31.83
C VAL A 473 6.62 -7.68 33.34
N TYR A 474 7.62 -6.95 33.84
CA TYR A 474 7.94 -6.88 35.23
C TYR A 474 8.03 -5.43 35.73
N ASP A 475 7.16 -5.07 36.64
CA ASP A 475 7.21 -3.78 37.33
C ASP A 475 8.30 -3.81 38.40
N LEU A 476 9.48 -3.29 38.04
CA LEU A 476 10.64 -3.21 38.95
C LEU A 476 10.36 -2.28 40.13
N THR A 477 9.63 -1.21 39.86
CA THR A 477 9.08 -0.26 40.84
C THR A 477 7.72 0.22 40.33
N ASP A 478 6.99 1.00 41.14
CA ASP A 478 5.72 1.61 40.74
C ASP A 478 5.84 2.53 39.49
N THR A 479 7.06 2.91 39.11
CA THR A 479 7.31 3.82 37.96
C THR A 479 8.21 3.22 36.88
N ILE A 480 8.83 2.05 37.10
CA ILE A 480 9.77 1.43 36.17
C ILE A 480 9.27 0.04 35.79
N GLU A 481 8.95 -0.16 34.51
CA GLU A 481 8.60 -1.42 33.89
C GLU A 481 9.74 -1.93 33.01
N ILE A 482 10.03 -3.22 33.08
CA ILE A 482 10.93 -3.93 32.17
C ILE A 482 10.12 -4.99 31.45
N ALA A 483 10.16 -4.99 30.12
CA ALA A 483 9.53 -6.02 29.30
C ALA A 483 10.57 -6.72 28.43
N GLY A 484 10.45 -8.05 28.31
CA GLY A 484 11.29 -8.85 27.43
C GLY A 484 10.46 -9.92 26.74
N GLY A 485 10.63 -10.06 25.44
CA GLY A 485 9.87 -11.02 24.66
C GLY A 485 10.69 -11.64 23.54
N VAL A 486 10.18 -12.73 22.99
CA VAL A 486 10.77 -13.45 21.86
C VAL A 486 9.68 -14.10 21.03
N ARG A 487 9.86 -14.10 19.73
CA ARG A 487 9.04 -14.85 18.76
C ARG A 487 9.95 -15.79 17.97
N TRP A 488 9.61 -17.06 17.93
CA TRP A 488 10.13 -18.02 16.96
C TRP A 488 9.13 -18.20 15.84
N THR A 489 9.61 -18.19 14.61
CA THR A 489 8.79 -18.41 13.41
C THR A 489 9.50 -19.39 12.49
N ARG A 490 8.72 -20.31 11.94
CA ARG A 490 9.15 -21.22 10.85
C ARG A 490 8.27 -20.97 9.64
N GLU A 491 8.89 -20.90 8.48
CA GLU A 491 8.22 -20.76 7.19
C GLU A 491 8.65 -21.83 6.21
N GLN A 492 7.70 -22.25 5.37
CA GLN A 492 7.95 -23.08 4.21
C GLN A 492 7.17 -22.54 3.03
N LYS A 493 7.78 -22.45 1.83
CA LYS A 493 7.11 -22.10 0.59
C LYS A 493 7.48 -23.10 -0.49
N ASP A 494 6.47 -23.62 -1.18
CA ASP A 494 6.62 -24.49 -2.35
C ASP A 494 6.24 -23.69 -3.60
N PHE A 495 7.11 -23.69 -4.61
CA PHE A 495 6.99 -22.90 -5.82
C PHE A 495 7.03 -23.79 -7.06
N ALA A 496 6.19 -23.44 -8.07
CA ALA A 496 6.28 -24.01 -9.41
C ALA A 496 5.88 -22.97 -10.45
N LYS A 497 6.64 -22.91 -11.56
CA LYS A 497 6.35 -22.04 -12.70
C LYS A 497 6.55 -22.78 -14.01
N ARG A 498 5.64 -22.51 -14.99
CA ARG A 498 5.67 -23.13 -16.31
C ARG A 498 5.26 -22.14 -17.40
N ASN A 499 6.02 -22.10 -18.51
CA ASN A 499 5.55 -21.47 -19.73
C ASN A 499 4.56 -22.40 -20.45
N LEU A 500 3.35 -21.89 -20.67
CA LEU A 500 2.31 -22.58 -21.45
C LEU A 500 2.55 -22.45 -22.95
N TYR A 501 3.12 -21.30 -23.35
CA TYR A 501 3.52 -20.95 -24.70
C TYR A 501 4.78 -20.09 -24.64
N GLY A 502 5.61 -20.16 -25.68
CA GLY A 502 6.79 -19.30 -25.77
C GLY A 502 7.48 -19.45 -27.13
N ILE A 503 8.11 -18.37 -27.59
CA ILE A 503 8.93 -18.33 -28.78
C ILE A 503 10.40 -18.01 -28.45
N GLY A 504 11.32 -18.44 -29.29
CA GLY A 504 12.75 -18.20 -29.07
C GLY A 504 13.24 -18.78 -27.74
N THR A 505 13.91 -17.97 -26.92
CA THR A 505 14.46 -18.38 -25.61
C THR A 505 13.37 -18.69 -24.58
N PHE A 506 12.12 -18.26 -24.80
CA PHE A 506 10.98 -18.57 -23.94
C PHE A 506 10.29 -19.89 -24.28
N ALA A 507 10.74 -20.60 -25.34
CA ALA A 507 10.22 -21.89 -25.74
C ALA A 507 10.75 -23.01 -24.82
N THR A 508 10.24 -23.06 -23.59
CA THR A 508 10.75 -23.90 -22.49
C THR A 508 10.02 -25.23 -22.33
N GLN A 509 9.01 -25.53 -23.15
CA GLN A 509 8.08 -26.64 -22.96
C GLN A 509 8.76 -28.03 -22.96
N ASN A 510 9.94 -28.14 -23.61
CA ASN A 510 10.73 -29.36 -23.66
C ASN A 510 12.01 -29.29 -22.81
N THR A 511 12.18 -28.25 -21.98
CA THR A 511 13.35 -28.06 -21.12
C THR A 511 13.21 -28.86 -19.84
N THR A 512 14.24 -29.58 -19.43
CA THR A 512 14.33 -30.22 -18.12
C THR A 512 15.13 -29.32 -17.19
N TYR A 513 14.48 -28.78 -16.15
CA TYR A 513 15.13 -27.94 -15.15
C TYR A 513 15.67 -28.81 -13.99
N ALA A 514 16.82 -28.41 -13.44
CA ALA A 514 17.41 -29.10 -12.30
C ALA A 514 16.46 -29.05 -11.08
N GLY A 515 16.24 -30.16 -10.42
CA GLY A 515 15.35 -30.30 -9.28
C GLY A 515 13.86 -30.37 -9.62
N SER A 516 13.46 -30.25 -10.90
CA SER A 516 12.06 -30.37 -11.30
C SER A 516 11.66 -31.79 -11.62
N SER A 517 10.45 -32.18 -11.20
CA SER A 517 9.84 -33.48 -11.54
C SER A 517 9.03 -33.44 -12.85
N THR A 518 8.80 -32.23 -13.41
CA THR A 518 7.96 -32.00 -14.58
C THR A 518 8.73 -31.29 -15.68
N ILE A 519 8.69 -31.81 -16.92
CA ILE A 519 9.32 -31.18 -18.09
C ILE A 519 8.63 -29.86 -18.38
N GLY A 520 9.39 -28.80 -18.65
CA GLY A 520 8.92 -27.45 -18.93
C GLY A 520 8.50 -26.67 -17.72
N GLU A 521 8.68 -27.22 -16.52
CA GLU A 521 8.34 -26.56 -15.25
C GLU A 521 9.59 -26.42 -14.39
N ILE A 522 9.79 -25.24 -13.78
CA ILE A 522 10.81 -25.02 -12.76
C ILE A 522 10.14 -25.04 -11.40
N GLN A 523 10.73 -25.78 -10.46
CA GLN A 523 10.21 -25.98 -9.10
C GLN A 523 11.26 -25.56 -8.07
N GLY A 524 10.80 -25.06 -6.92
CA GLY A 524 11.64 -24.69 -5.80
C GLY A 524 10.92 -24.84 -4.46
N ARG A 525 11.72 -24.98 -3.39
CA ARG A 525 11.27 -24.97 -2.01
C ARG A 525 12.14 -24.02 -1.21
N PHE A 526 11.51 -23.15 -0.47
CA PHE A 526 12.10 -22.25 0.50
C PHE A 526 11.72 -22.70 1.90
N GLU A 527 12.67 -22.77 2.82
CA GLU A 527 12.45 -23.03 4.24
C GLU A 527 13.33 -22.07 5.05
N ASP A 528 12.77 -21.47 6.09
CA ASP A 528 13.48 -20.55 6.97
C ASP A 528 12.97 -20.62 8.41
N GLU A 529 13.85 -20.31 9.36
CA GLU A 529 13.52 -20.16 10.78
C GLU A 529 14.09 -18.85 11.29
N ASN A 530 13.27 -18.07 11.99
CA ASN A 530 13.67 -16.79 12.55
C ASN A 530 13.37 -16.73 14.04
N ILE A 531 14.30 -16.10 14.80
CA ILE A 531 14.11 -15.76 16.21
C ILE A 531 14.18 -14.23 16.33
N SER A 532 13.10 -13.62 16.77
CA SER A 532 12.95 -12.17 16.89
C SER A 532 12.81 -11.77 18.38
N PRO A 533 13.90 -11.41 19.07
CA PRO A 533 13.86 -10.89 20.44
C PRO A 533 13.50 -9.41 20.48
N GLU A 534 12.84 -8.99 21.57
CA GLU A 534 12.56 -7.60 21.90
C GLU A 534 12.75 -7.37 23.41
N ALA A 535 13.29 -6.20 23.80
CA ALA A 535 13.41 -5.81 25.20
C ALA A 535 13.12 -4.31 25.31
N THR A 536 12.34 -3.93 26.35
CA THR A 536 11.98 -2.53 26.59
C THR A 536 12.10 -2.22 28.09
N ILE A 537 12.66 -1.06 28.41
CA ILE A 537 12.58 -0.46 29.72
C ILE A 537 11.75 0.81 29.60
N THR A 538 10.78 0.96 30.48
CA THR A 538 9.85 2.09 30.51
C THR A 538 9.86 2.74 31.87
N TRP A 539 10.02 4.06 31.89
CA TRP A 539 9.89 4.87 33.07
C TRP A 539 8.68 5.78 32.99
N ARG A 540 7.75 5.64 33.93
CA ARG A 540 6.52 6.46 34.04
C ARG A 540 6.61 7.22 35.38
N PRO A 541 7.21 8.42 35.42
CA PRO A 541 7.29 9.21 36.67
C PRO A 541 5.91 9.55 37.22
N ASP A 542 4.91 9.65 36.38
CA ASP A 542 3.49 9.87 36.68
C ASP A 542 2.61 9.34 35.52
N SER A 543 1.28 9.52 35.63
CA SER A 543 0.32 9.05 34.61
C SER A 543 0.39 9.78 33.27
N ASN A 544 1.03 10.95 33.22
CA ASN A 544 1.04 11.85 32.07
C ASN A 544 2.37 11.78 31.27
N HIS A 545 3.38 11.12 31.80
CA HIS A 545 4.70 11.09 31.16
C HIS A 545 5.24 9.67 31.05
N THR A 546 5.80 9.33 29.91
CA THR A 546 6.45 8.05 29.63
C THR A 546 7.76 8.28 28.91
N VAL A 547 8.84 7.67 29.42
CA VAL A 547 10.14 7.60 28.75
C VAL A 547 10.48 6.14 28.55
N PHE A 548 10.98 5.75 27.39
CA PHE A 548 11.33 4.36 27.12
C PHE A 548 12.61 4.22 26.29
N LEU A 549 13.24 3.06 26.43
CA LEU A 549 14.31 2.56 25.58
C LEU A 549 13.96 1.13 25.19
N ALA A 550 13.97 0.83 23.91
CA ALA A 550 13.67 -0.47 23.36
C ALA A 550 14.78 -0.97 22.44
N TYR A 551 15.10 -2.26 22.53
CA TYR A 551 15.79 -3.03 21.49
C TYR A 551 14.75 -3.84 20.74
N LYS A 552 14.74 -3.72 19.41
CA LYS A 552 13.72 -4.35 18.57
C LYS A 552 14.37 -5.08 17.40
N THR A 553 13.73 -6.16 16.99
CA THR A 553 14.10 -6.89 15.78
C THR A 553 12.87 -7.09 14.87
N GLY A 554 13.16 -7.31 13.60
CA GLY A 554 12.17 -7.61 12.58
C GLY A 554 12.80 -8.39 11.44
N TYR A 555 11.99 -9.06 10.65
CA TYR A 555 12.46 -9.72 9.44
C TYR A 555 11.36 -9.74 8.38
N LYS A 556 11.77 -9.92 7.14
CA LYS A 556 10.92 -10.14 6.00
C LYS A 556 11.29 -11.46 5.34
N SER A 557 10.28 -12.24 5.01
CA SER A 557 10.44 -13.57 4.40
C SER A 557 11.17 -13.52 3.07
N GLY A 558 11.97 -14.54 2.80
CA GLY A 558 12.44 -14.88 1.46
C GLY A 558 11.35 -15.56 0.64
N GLY A 559 11.68 -15.96 -0.58
CA GLY A 559 10.73 -16.63 -1.46
C GLY A 559 11.15 -16.63 -2.92
N PHE A 560 10.17 -16.51 -3.83
CA PHE A 560 10.38 -16.62 -5.26
C PHE A 560 9.74 -15.45 -6.03
N GLY A 561 10.44 -14.94 -7.06
CA GLY A 561 9.92 -13.94 -8.00
C GLY A 561 8.99 -14.58 -9.04
N LEU A 562 7.66 -14.47 -8.85
CA LEU A 562 6.69 -15.14 -9.72
C LEU A 562 6.52 -14.46 -11.08
N THR A 563 6.79 -13.15 -11.16
CA THR A 563 6.54 -12.34 -12.36
C THR A 563 7.63 -12.50 -13.41
N SER A 564 8.87 -12.75 -13.00
CA SER A 564 10.02 -12.82 -13.93
C SER A 564 9.81 -13.89 -15.01
N PRO A 565 9.87 -13.53 -16.32
CA PRO A 565 9.82 -14.53 -17.36
C PRO A 565 11.03 -15.46 -17.26
N PHE A 566 10.83 -16.75 -17.46
CA PHE A 566 11.95 -17.69 -17.46
C PHE A 566 12.24 -18.25 -18.86
N GLN A 567 13.50 -18.58 -19.08
CA GLN A 567 14.05 -18.99 -20.35
C GLN A 567 14.63 -20.41 -20.21
N THR A 568 15.03 -21.02 -21.31
CA THR A 568 15.64 -22.36 -21.32
C THR A 568 16.92 -22.47 -20.47
N THR A 569 17.56 -21.35 -20.18
CA THR A 569 18.80 -21.24 -19.37
C THR A 569 18.57 -20.84 -17.92
N THR A 570 17.33 -20.54 -17.53
CA THR A 570 17.01 -20.11 -16.16
C THR A 570 17.25 -21.24 -15.17
N VAL A 571 17.85 -20.92 -14.03
CA VAL A 571 17.99 -21.82 -12.87
C VAL A 571 17.18 -21.26 -11.70
N ILE A 572 16.91 -22.09 -10.70
CA ILE A 572 16.10 -21.65 -9.55
C ILE A 572 16.73 -20.46 -8.81
N GLY A 573 18.07 -20.42 -8.70
CA GLY A 573 18.81 -19.30 -8.11
C GLY A 573 18.71 -17.95 -8.87
N ASP A 574 18.08 -17.92 -10.05
CA ASP A 574 17.73 -16.68 -10.75
C ASP A 574 16.35 -16.13 -10.30
N ILE A 575 15.62 -16.91 -9.50
CA ILE A 575 14.22 -16.64 -9.15
C ILE A 575 14.03 -16.54 -7.64
N ASP A 576 14.79 -17.32 -6.84
CA ASP A 576 14.71 -17.27 -5.39
C ASP A 576 15.46 -16.08 -4.79
N PHE A 577 15.08 -15.69 -3.58
CA PHE A 577 15.73 -14.65 -2.79
C PHE A 577 15.67 -14.98 -1.30
N SER A 578 16.67 -14.53 -0.57
CA SER A 578 16.83 -14.77 0.86
C SER A 578 15.99 -13.80 1.71
N PRO A 579 15.72 -14.12 3.00
CA PRO A 579 15.13 -13.20 3.94
C PRO A 579 15.97 -11.93 4.15
N GLU A 580 15.35 -10.85 4.57
CA GLU A 580 16.02 -9.66 5.11
C GLU A 580 15.74 -9.54 6.62
N SER A 581 16.64 -8.93 7.36
CA SER A 581 16.50 -8.72 8.80
C SER A 581 16.73 -7.27 9.21
N ALA A 582 16.13 -6.87 10.33
CA ALA A 582 16.31 -5.57 10.94
C ALA A 582 16.52 -5.71 12.45
N SER A 583 17.44 -4.92 12.99
CA SER A 583 17.68 -4.84 14.44
C SER A 583 18.15 -3.45 14.84
N GLY A 584 17.90 -3.06 16.08
CA GLY A 584 18.41 -1.78 16.61
C GLY A 584 17.68 -1.27 17.82
N PHE A 585 17.94 -0.02 18.13
CA PHE A 585 17.47 0.66 19.33
C PHE A 585 16.56 1.83 19.00
N GLU A 586 15.57 2.04 19.86
CA GLU A 586 14.66 3.18 19.84
C GLU A 586 14.50 3.72 21.25
N ALA A 587 14.62 5.03 21.43
CA ALA A 587 14.34 5.71 22.69
C ALA A 587 13.28 6.80 22.42
N GLY A 588 12.33 6.94 23.31
CA GLY A 588 11.28 7.94 23.17
C GLY A 588 10.81 8.51 24.50
N ALA A 589 10.24 9.71 24.40
CA ALA A 589 9.54 10.37 25.50
C ALA A 589 8.20 10.89 25.01
N LYS A 590 7.15 10.68 25.79
CA LYS A 590 5.78 11.12 25.52
C LYS A 590 5.24 11.84 26.75
N GLY A 591 4.44 12.87 26.53
CA GLY A 591 3.88 13.59 27.66
C GLY A 591 2.66 14.42 27.33
N LEU A 592 1.85 14.60 28.39
CA LEU A 592 0.78 15.61 28.49
C LEU A 592 1.24 16.74 29.40
N PHE A 593 1.15 17.96 28.91
CA PHE A 593 1.60 19.17 29.60
C PHE A 593 0.46 20.19 29.64
N ALA A 594 0.59 21.21 30.52
CA ALA A 594 -0.37 22.30 30.64
C ALA A 594 -1.80 21.78 30.89
N ASP A 595 -1.98 20.92 31.88
CA ASP A 595 -3.24 20.29 32.26
C ASP A 595 -3.93 19.54 31.10
N GLY A 596 -3.12 18.80 30.30
CA GLY A 596 -3.58 18.01 29.17
C GLY A 596 -3.80 18.80 27.87
N ARG A 597 -3.53 20.10 27.84
CA ARG A 597 -3.71 20.95 26.64
C ARG A 597 -2.61 20.77 25.60
N ILE A 598 -1.46 20.25 25.97
CA ILE A 598 -0.34 19.95 25.07
C ILE A 598 -0.01 18.46 25.18
N ARG A 599 -0.07 17.77 24.05
CA ARG A 599 0.49 16.43 23.90
C ARG A 599 1.75 16.56 23.04
N ALA A 600 2.86 15.99 23.50
CA ALA A 600 4.11 15.99 22.74
C ALA A 600 4.79 14.63 22.82
N ASN A 601 5.34 14.18 21.70
CA ASN A 601 6.11 12.96 21.57
C ASN A 601 7.45 13.29 20.88
N VAL A 602 8.53 12.63 21.33
CA VAL A 602 9.82 12.67 20.66
C VAL A 602 10.43 11.28 20.71
N ALA A 603 11.06 10.86 19.62
CA ALA A 603 11.77 9.59 19.54
C ALA A 603 13.06 9.73 18.75
N ALA A 604 14.09 8.98 19.16
CA ALA A 604 15.32 8.79 18.42
C ALA A 604 15.52 7.30 18.17
N PHE A 605 16.05 6.95 17.01
CA PHE A 605 16.22 5.55 16.60
C PHE A 605 17.53 5.33 15.86
N ALA A 606 18.04 4.09 15.94
CA ALA A 606 19.17 3.62 15.18
C ALA A 606 18.95 2.14 14.84
N TYR A 607 18.73 1.84 13.57
CA TYR A 607 18.47 0.49 13.07
C TYR A 607 19.48 0.10 11.99
N ARG A 608 19.71 -1.20 11.87
CA ARG A 608 20.49 -1.84 10.83
C ARG A 608 19.59 -2.84 10.12
N PHE A 609 19.57 -2.77 8.80
CA PHE A 609 18.90 -3.71 7.92
C PHE A 609 19.97 -4.48 7.17
N GLU A 610 19.89 -5.81 7.20
CA GLU A 610 20.82 -6.71 6.53
C GLU A 610 20.08 -7.49 5.45
N ASP A 611 20.78 -7.75 4.33
CA ASP A 611 20.23 -8.47 3.17
C ASP A 611 18.94 -7.84 2.62
N LEU A 612 18.85 -6.49 2.59
CA LEU A 612 17.68 -5.77 2.11
C LEU A 612 17.31 -6.24 0.70
N GLN A 613 16.08 -6.67 0.53
CA GLN A 613 15.58 -7.15 -0.76
C GLN A 613 15.30 -5.97 -1.68
N VAL A 614 16.03 -5.87 -2.76
CA VAL A 614 15.90 -4.82 -3.78
C VAL A 614 15.54 -5.42 -5.13
N ASN A 615 14.82 -4.65 -5.93
CA ASN A 615 14.41 -5.06 -7.26
C ASN A 615 15.30 -4.41 -8.32
N THR A 616 15.85 -5.21 -9.23
CA THR A 616 16.70 -4.77 -10.32
C THR A 616 16.16 -5.25 -11.66
N TYR A 617 16.30 -4.43 -12.70
CA TYR A 617 15.88 -4.79 -14.05
C TYR A 617 17.01 -5.37 -14.84
N ASP A 618 16.92 -6.64 -15.26
CA ASP A 618 17.87 -7.27 -16.17
C ASP A 618 17.44 -7.09 -17.64
N PRO A 619 18.07 -6.18 -18.39
CA PRO A 619 17.69 -5.93 -19.79
C PRO A 619 18.00 -7.11 -20.72
N SER A 620 18.89 -8.01 -20.34
CA SER A 620 19.22 -9.20 -21.14
C SER A 620 18.11 -10.24 -21.10
N ARG A 621 17.41 -10.31 -19.98
CA ARG A 621 16.27 -11.22 -19.75
C ARG A 621 14.91 -10.52 -19.92
N ILE A 622 14.91 -9.18 -20.07
CA ILE A 622 13.68 -8.35 -20.07
C ILE A 622 12.85 -8.62 -18.80
N ALA A 623 13.53 -8.73 -17.66
CA ALA A 623 12.95 -9.18 -16.41
C ALA A 623 13.41 -8.32 -15.24
N TYR A 624 12.53 -8.16 -14.26
CA TYR A 624 12.94 -7.70 -12.95
C TYR A 624 13.33 -8.91 -12.09
N THR A 625 14.46 -8.83 -11.41
CA THR A 625 14.95 -9.82 -10.46
C THR A 625 15.07 -9.22 -9.08
N ILE A 626 14.87 -10.03 -8.06
CA ILE A 626 15.06 -9.63 -6.67
C ILE A 626 16.47 -10.05 -6.27
N ASN A 627 17.22 -9.12 -5.69
CA ASN A 627 18.53 -9.37 -5.13
C ASN A 627 18.54 -8.90 -3.68
N ASN A 628 19.29 -9.59 -2.83
CA ASN A 628 19.55 -9.12 -1.48
C ASN A 628 20.68 -8.09 -1.54
N ALA A 629 20.39 -6.84 -1.17
CA ALA A 629 21.40 -5.80 -0.96
C ALA A 629 22.19 -6.11 0.31
N GLY A 630 23.37 -5.52 0.46
CA GLY A 630 24.16 -5.66 1.67
C GLY A 630 23.46 -5.06 2.89
N GLU A 631 24.04 -4.01 3.45
CA GLU A 631 23.54 -3.37 4.69
C GLU A 631 22.96 -1.98 4.42
N VAL A 632 21.84 -1.65 5.09
CA VAL A 632 21.37 -0.26 5.24
C VAL A 632 21.40 0.12 6.71
N GLN A 633 22.06 1.22 7.03
CA GLN A 633 21.98 1.84 8.35
C GLN A 633 21.00 3.01 8.32
N GLN A 634 20.12 3.05 9.31
CA GLN A 634 19.08 4.06 9.46
C GLN A 634 19.15 4.64 10.87
N ARG A 635 19.22 5.95 10.98
CA ARG A 635 19.15 6.68 12.26
C ARG A 635 18.38 7.97 12.08
N GLY A 636 17.77 8.43 13.15
CA GLY A 636 17.01 9.66 13.06
C GLY A 636 16.35 10.09 14.35
N VAL A 637 15.64 11.20 14.23
CA VAL A 637 14.83 11.77 15.31
C VAL A 637 13.50 12.21 14.73
N GLU A 638 12.43 11.91 15.45
CA GLU A 638 11.07 12.33 15.11
C GLU A 638 10.44 13.03 16.30
N ALA A 639 9.64 14.04 16.04
CA ALA A 639 8.83 14.70 17.06
C ALA A 639 7.46 15.04 16.47
N ASP A 640 6.42 14.87 17.27
CA ASP A 640 5.05 15.31 16.94
C ASP A 640 4.35 15.86 18.18
N GLY A 641 3.36 16.72 17.95
CA GLY A 641 2.59 17.28 19.03
C GLY A 641 1.30 17.94 18.58
N THR A 642 0.41 18.08 19.56
CA THR A 642 -0.87 18.77 19.44
C THR A 642 -1.01 19.72 20.61
N TRP A 643 -1.41 20.98 20.34
CA TRP A 643 -1.63 22.01 21.34
C TRP A 643 -3.00 22.61 21.19
N GLN A 644 -3.87 22.43 22.21
CA GLN A 644 -5.13 23.15 22.35
C GLN A 644 -4.84 24.57 22.87
N ALA A 645 -4.50 25.47 21.95
CA ALA A 645 -4.04 26.82 22.27
C ALA A 645 -5.14 27.68 22.94
N THR A 646 -6.39 27.54 22.46
CA THR A 646 -7.60 28.07 23.05
C THR A 646 -8.71 27.03 22.93
N ASP A 647 -9.90 27.28 23.50
CA ASP A 647 -11.02 26.34 23.41
C ASP A 647 -11.47 26.09 21.95
N GLY A 648 -11.24 27.05 21.06
CA GLY A 648 -11.58 26.94 19.64
C GLY A 648 -10.36 26.75 18.72
N LEU A 649 -9.12 26.82 19.20
CA LEU A 649 -7.92 26.73 18.35
C LEU A 649 -7.02 25.59 18.78
N GLN A 650 -6.89 24.60 17.91
CA GLN A 650 -5.92 23.52 18.02
C GLN A 650 -4.81 23.69 16.98
N LEU A 651 -3.56 23.57 17.41
CA LEU A 651 -2.37 23.54 16.58
C LEU A 651 -1.77 22.12 16.62
N ARG A 652 -1.27 21.65 15.49
CA ARG A 652 -0.57 20.35 15.38
C ARG A 652 0.67 20.48 14.53
N GLY A 653 1.66 19.67 14.83
CA GLY A 653 2.89 19.65 14.06
C GLY A 653 3.63 18.35 14.22
N ALA A 654 4.38 17.98 13.20
CA ALA A 654 5.30 16.86 13.22
C ALA A 654 6.51 17.16 12.35
N ILE A 655 7.68 16.68 12.79
CA ILE A 655 8.94 16.80 12.06
C ILE A 655 9.74 15.52 12.23
N ALA A 656 10.40 15.11 11.17
CA ALA A 656 11.29 13.96 11.17
C ALA A 656 12.58 14.28 10.42
N TYR A 657 13.69 13.83 11.00
CA TYR A 657 14.99 13.73 10.37
C TYR A 657 15.38 12.26 10.29
N VAL A 658 15.65 11.77 9.07
CA VAL A 658 16.01 10.37 8.82
C VAL A 658 17.27 10.32 7.97
N ASP A 659 18.34 9.76 8.51
CA ASP A 659 19.58 9.45 7.79
C ASP A 659 19.63 7.94 7.55
N ALA A 660 19.21 7.49 6.37
CA ALA A 660 19.25 6.11 5.92
C ALA A 660 20.28 5.99 4.78
N GLN A 661 21.24 5.06 4.88
CA GLN A 661 22.32 4.90 3.91
C GLN A 661 22.68 3.44 3.70
N PHE A 662 22.89 3.05 2.45
CA PHE A 662 23.57 1.82 2.10
C PHE A 662 25.02 1.84 2.62
N LYS A 663 25.49 0.73 3.19
CA LYS A 663 26.86 0.56 3.67
C LYS A 663 27.71 -0.35 2.80
N ASP A 664 27.07 -1.31 2.16
CA ASP A 664 27.70 -2.26 1.27
C ASP A 664 26.66 -2.74 0.26
N PHE A 665 26.57 -2.07 -0.88
CA PHE A 665 25.68 -2.49 -1.95
C PHE A 665 26.18 -2.03 -3.31
N VAL A 666 26.52 -2.99 -4.15
CA VAL A 666 26.76 -2.79 -5.58
C VAL A 666 25.63 -3.44 -6.37
N GLY A 667 24.81 -2.63 -6.99
CA GLY A 667 23.65 -3.06 -7.74
C GLY A 667 23.74 -2.69 -9.22
N GLN A 668 22.64 -2.88 -9.93
CA GLN A 668 22.52 -2.53 -11.32
C GLN A 668 22.51 -1.01 -11.52
N CYS A 669 23.24 -0.51 -12.52
CA CYS A 669 23.08 0.84 -13.02
C CYS A 669 21.71 1.00 -13.71
N TYR A 670 21.15 2.20 -13.68
CA TYR A 670 20.00 2.53 -14.49
C TYR A 670 20.23 2.24 -15.97
N SER A 671 19.16 2.06 -16.72
CA SER A 671 19.20 1.72 -18.14
C SER A 671 20.00 2.73 -18.96
N TYR A 672 20.95 2.24 -19.78
CA TYR A 672 21.77 3.06 -20.66
C TYR A 672 22.05 2.31 -21.97
N ALA A 673 21.85 2.99 -23.10
CA ALA A 673 22.11 2.44 -24.43
C ALA A 673 23.47 2.90 -24.96
N PHE A 674 24.41 1.98 -25.17
CA PHE A 674 25.66 2.32 -25.88
C PHE A 674 25.40 2.48 -27.39
N PRO A 675 26.12 3.41 -28.05
CA PRO A 675 26.11 3.49 -29.52
C PRO A 675 26.47 2.15 -30.16
N THR A 676 25.83 1.81 -31.28
CA THR A 676 26.12 0.59 -32.04
C THR A 676 27.59 0.55 -32.43
N GLY A 677 28.26 -0.58 -32.16
CA GLY A 677 29.70 -0.72 -32.43
C GLY A 677 30.63 -0.20 -31.32
N THR A 678 30.08 0.29 -30.20
CA THR A 678 30.91 0.65 -29.04
C THR A 678 31.68 -0.57 -28.55
N VAL A 679 32.98 -0.44 -28.40
CA VAL A 679 33.82 -1.46 -27.79
C VAL A 679 34.16 -1.08 -26.35
N ARG A 680 34.24 -2.08 -25.48
CA ARG A 680 34.44 -1.87 -24.03
C ARG A 680 35.67 -1.01 -23.72
N ALA A 681 36.78 -1.14 -24.49
CA ALA A 681 38.04 -0.41 -24.28
C ALA A 681 37.92 1.12 -24.43
N THR A 682 36.93 1.59 -25.19
CA THR A 682 36.69 3.02 -25.43
C THR A 682 35.37 3.53 -24.87
N ALA A 683 34.56 2.62 -24.28
CA ALA A 683 33.29 2.96 -23.69
C ALA A 683 33.47 3.79 -22.40
N VAL A 684 32.65 4.81 -22.25
CA VAL A 684 32.54 5.61 -21.00
C VAL A 684 31.23 5.25 -20.33
N ALA A 685 31.30 4.89 -19.05
CA ALA A 685 30.11 4.65 -18.25
C ALA A 685 29.36 5.96 -17.99
N PRO A 686 28.01 5.93 -17.90
CA PRO A 686 27.25 7.10 -17.50
C PRO A 686 27.53 7.50 -16.04
N ALA A 687 27.07 8.66 -15.64
CA ALA A 687 27.29 9.19 -14.29
C ALA A 687 26.89 8.17 -13.21
N ASN A 688 27.71 8.07 -12.17
CA ASN A 688 27.51 7.16 -11.03
C ASN A 688 27.56 5.67 -11.33
N CYS A 689 27.84 5.26 -12.57
CA CYS A 689 27.97 3.86 -12.98
C CYS A 689 29.41 3.51 -13.32
N SER A 690 29.71 2.24 -13.21
CA SER A 690 30.96 1.62 -13.59
C SER A 690 30.72 0.35 -14.39
N PHE A 691 31.73 -0.17 -15.03
CA PHE A 691 31.60 -1.44 -15.74
C PHE A 691 31.88 -2.62 -14.81
N VAL A 692 31.07 -3.67 -14.93
CA VAL A 692 31.22 -4.89 -14.13
C VAL A 692 32.60 -5.54 -14.36
N ASN A 693 33.11 -5.49 -15.59
CA ASN A 693 34.43 -6.05 -15.93
C ASN A 693 35.09 -5.36 -17.14
N ALA A 694 36.30 -5.79 -17.48
CA ALA A 694 37.10 -5.19 -18.55
C ALA A 694 36.63 -5.57 -19.97
N THR A 695 35.74 -6.50 -20.16
CA THR A 695 35.35 -7.08 -21.45
C THR A 695 33.89 -6.80 -21.85
N ALA A 696 32.98 -6.66 -20.88
CA ALA A 696 31.56 -6.45 -21.13
C ALA A 696 31.16 -4.97 -21.00
N LEU A 697 30.13 -4.57 -21.74
CA LEU A 697 29.46 -3.28 -21.60
C LEU A 697 28.40 -3.27 -20.47
N THR A 698 28.33 -4.33 -19.66
CA THR A 698 27.43 -4.43 -18.51
C THR A 698 27.82 -3.40 -17.46
N LEU A 699 26.85 -2.63 -16.99
CA LEU A 699 27.02 -1.56 -16.03
C LEU A 699 26.56 -1.98 -14.64
N GLN A 700 27.24 -1.49 -13.63
CA GLN A 700 26.89 -1.56 -12.22
C GLN A 700 26.98 -0.18 -11.57
N GLN A 701 26.39 -0.02 -10.41
CA GLN A 701 26.43 1.19 -9.61
C GLN A 701 26.77 0.83 -8.16
N ASP A 702 27.67 1.62 -7.57
CA ASP A 702 27.94 1.58 -6.15
C ASP A 702 26.98 2.51 -5.43
N PHE A 703 26.24 1.96 -4.48
CA PHE A 703 25.25 2.69 -3.67
C PHE A 703 25.77 3.04 -2.28
N GLU A 704 27.01 2.69 -1.92
CA GLU A 704 27.58 3.03 -0.61
C GLU A 704 27.44 4.53 -0.32
N GLY A 705 26.96 4.86 0.88
CA GLY A 705 26.71 6.22 1.34
C GLY A 705 25.46 6.90 0.75
N ARG A 706 24.70 6.24 -0.12
CA ARG A 706 23.46 6.80 -0.70
C ARG A 706 22.24 6.39 0.10
N ALA A 707 21.22 7.25 0.11
CA ALA A 707 19.95 6.95 0.71
C ALA A 707 19.17 5.96 -0.18
N PRO A 708 18.40 5.00 0.40
CA PRO A 708 17.44 4.21 -0.35
C PRO A 708 16.40 5.07 -1.09
N ALA A 709 15.71 4.50 -2.06
CA ALA A 709 14.63 5.21 -2.76
C ALA A 709 13.50 5.60 -1.79
N ARG A 710 12.87 6.74 -2.04
CA ARG A 710 11.76 7.28 -1.23
C ARG A 710 12.13 7.52 0.24
N ALA A 711 13.37 7.93 0.48
CA ALA A 711 13.92 8.26 1.80
C ALA A 711 14.27 9.75 1.92
N PRO A 712 13.30 10.66 2.00
CA PRO A 712 13.58 12.07 2.25
C PRO A 712 14.28 12.24 3.59
N GLN A 713 15.33 13.07 3.64
CA GLN A 713 16.09 13.30 4.87
C GLN A 713 15.28 14.08 5.89
N TRP A 714 14.54 15.08 5.44
CA TRP A 714 13.61 15.85 6.25
C TRP A 714 12.19 15.69 5.74
N SER A 715 11.25 15.51 6.66
CA SER A 715 9.83 15.58 6.36
C SER A 715 9.08 16.19 7.55
N GLY A 716 7.94 16.81 7.29
CA GLY A 716 7.19 17.42 8.37
C GLY A 716 5.84 17.93 7.95
N SER A 717 5.03 18.25 8.95
CA SER A 717 3.73 18.88 8.78
C SER A 717 3.47 19.90 9.87
N ALA A 718 2.68 20.92 9.52
CA ALA A 718 2.15 21.87 10.48
C ALA A 718 0.71 22.22 10.07
N GLY A 719 -0.18 22.31 11.05
CA GLY A 719 -1.57 22.59 10.76
C GLY A 719 -2.33 23.18 11.94
N PHE A 720 -3.51 23.69 11.65
CA PHE A 720 -4.43 24.20 12.66
C PHE A 720 -5.87 23.76 12.36
N THR A 721 -6.67 23.76 13.43
CA THR A 721 -8.12 23.70 13.38
C THR A 721 -8.65 24.84 14.23
N TYR A 722 -9.50 25.67 13.66
CA TYR A 722 -10.21 26.74 14.39
C TYR A 722 -11.69 26.48 14.33
N GLU A 723 -12.29 26.28 15.48
CA GLU A 723 -13.72 26.02 15.65
C GLU A 723 -14.41 27.20 16.35
N THR A 724 -15.57 27.57 15.86
CA THR A 724 -16.39 28.64 16.41
C THR A 724 -17.86 28.39 16.11
N GLN A 725 -18.72 29.20 16.72
CA GLN A 725 -20.15 29.23 16.41
C GLN A 725 -20.54 30.54 15.77
N ILE A 726 -21.24 30.47 14.62
CA ILE A 726 -21.77 31.65 13.92
C ILE A 726 -23.27 31.45 13.71
N ALA A 727 -24.09 32.32 14.32
CA ALA A 727 -25.54 32.25 14.25
C ALA A 727 -26.14 30.87 14.65
N GLY A 728 -25.50 30.19 15.60
CA GLY A 728 -25.91 28.89 16.09
C GLY A 728 -25.37 27.71 15.28
N PHE A 729 -24.73 27.95 14.11
CA PHE A 729 -24.03 26.92 13.34
C PHE A 729 -22.62 26.76 13.85
N GLY A 730 -22.16 25.52 13.97
CA GLY A 730 -20.74 25.20 14.17
C GLY A 730 -19.97 25.49 12.88
N VAL A 731 -18.85 26.20 12.98
CA VAL A 731 -17.95 26.49 11.86
C VAL A 731 -16.54 26.05 12.22
N ALA A 732 -15.96 25.13 11.47
CA ALA A 732 -14.57 24.72 11.61
C ALA A 732 -13.78 25.15 10.36
N VAL A 733 -12.61 25.77 10.57
CA VAL A 733 -11.65 26.11 9.52
C VAL A 733 -10.36 25.36 9.79
N THR A 734 -9.85 24.67 8.78
CA THR A 734 -8.61 23.86 8.87
C THR A 734 -7.61 24.34 7.84
N GLY A 735 -6.33 24.21 8.18
CA GLY A 735 -5.23 24.43 7.25
C GLY A 735 -4.04 23.55 7.64
N ASP A 736 -3.42 22.91 6.64
CA ASP A 736 -2.25 22.03 6.81
C ASP A 736 -1.21 22.32 5.73
N GLY A 737 0.06 22.31 6.12
CA GLY A 737 1.21 22.32 5.23
C GLY A 737 2.07 21.07 5.47
N PHE A 738 2.50 20.44 4.39
CA PHE A 738 3.33 19.24 4.39
C PHE A 738 4.60 19.50 3.60
N TYR A 739 5.75 19.18 4.17
CA TYR A 739 7.06 19.28 3.57
C TYR A 739 7.69 17.92 3.38
N SER A 740 8.30 17.71 2.22
CA SER A 740 9.23 16.61 1.94
C SER A 740 10.52 17.15 1.34
N ASP A 741 11.64 16.72 1.86
CA ASP A 741 12.94 16.90 1.22
C ASP A 741 13.05 16.07 -0.07
N SER A 742 14.08 16.32 -0.87
CA SER A 742 14.33 15.59 -2.11
C SER A 742 14.62 14.11 -1.86
N TYR A 743 14.22 13.26 -2.82
CA TYR A 743 14.50 11.82 -2.81
C TYR A 743 14.53 11.24 -4.22
N TYR A 744 15.21 10.13 -4.41
CA TYR A 744 15.06 9.34 -5.63
C TYR A 744 13.82 8.46 -5.55
N ALA A 745 12.96 8.50 -6.56
CA ALA A 745 11.75 7.67 -6.63
C ALA A 745 12.01 6.25 -7.18
N SER A 746 13.17 6.00 -7.78
CA SER A 746 13.60 4.71 -8.34
C SER A 746 14.74 4.11 -7.53
N GLU A 747 14.73 2.79 -7.39
CA GLU A 747 15.81 2.02 -6.76
C GLU A 747 17.13 2.12 -7.53
N THR A 748 17.11 2.33 -8.85
CA THR A 748 18.31 2.53 -9.68
C THR A 748 18.85 3.96 -9.63
N MET A 749 18.15 4.88 -8.93
CA MET A 749 18.56 6.29 -8.78
C MET A 749 18.92 6.96 -10.09
N ALA A 750 18.18 6.67 -11.17
CA ALA A 750 18.33 7.37 -12.43
C ALA A 750 18.13 8.87 -12.22
N PRO A 751 18.98 9.76 -12.79
CA PRO A 751 18.89 11.21 -12.55
C PRO A 751 17.50 11.82 -12.76
N ALA A 752 16.75 11.30 -13.72
CA ALA A 752 15.40 11.75 -14.04
C ALA A 752 14.34 11.37 -13.01
N THR A 753 14.67 10.51 -12.04
CA THR A 753 13.77 10.06 -10.98
C THR A 753 14.01 10.78 -9.65
N LEU A 754 14.85 11.81 -9.66
CA LEU A 754 15.03 12.70 -8.51
C LEU A 754 13.79 13.59 -8.38
N GLN A 755 13.06 13.38 -7.29
CA GLN A 755 12.04 14.31 -6.84
C GLN A 755 12.72 15.40 -6.01
N GLU A 756 12.59 16.65 -6.44
CA GLU A 756 13.06 17.80 -5.67
C GLU A 756 12.21 18.03 -4.42
N ALA A 757 12.75 18.75 -3.44
CA ALA A 757 12.01 19.09 -2.22
C ALA A 757 10.77 19.95 -2.55
N PHE A 758 9.67 19.69 -1.85
CA PHE A 758 8.39 20.35 -2.13
C PHE A 758 7.52 20.60 -0.89
N TRP A 759 6.56 21.49 -1.06
CA TRP A 759 5.51 21.77 -0.10
C TRP A 759 4.14 21.50 -0.71
N ARG A 760 3.22 20.97 0.09
CA ARG A 760 1.80 20.85 -0.26
C ARG A 760 0.96 21.52 0.82
N TYR A 761 -0.15 22.13 0.42
CA TYR A 761 -1.06 22.80 1.33
C TYR A 761 -2.48 22.28 1.17
N ASN A 762 -3.13 22.02 2.29
CA ASN A 762 -4.55 21.65 2.35
C ASN A 762 -5.30 22.71 3.16
N ALA A 763 -6.56 22.94 2.82
CA ALA A 763 -7.44 23.80 3.61
C ALA A 763 -8.88 23.30 3.53
N GLY A 764 -9.68 23.58 4.58
CA GLY A 764 -11.07 23.16 4.61
C GLY A 764 -11.93 24.10 5.45
N VAL A 765 -13.21 24.15 5.10
CA VAL A 765 -14.25 24.81 5.88
C VAL A 765 -15.41 23.85 6.04
N THR A 766 -15.80 23.60 7.28
CA THR A 766 -16.97 22.77 7.63
C THR A 766 -18.01 23.63 8.33
N VAL A 767 -19.25 23.53 7.90
CA VAL A 767 -20.40 24.17 8.56
C VAL A 767 -21.35 23.08 9.03
N THR A 768 -21.63 23.06 10.33
CA THR A 768 -22.48 22.05 10.98
C THR A 768 -23.77 22.73 11.51
N SER A 769 -24.91 22.10 11.28
CA SER A 769 -26.22 22.59 11.76
C SER A 769 -26.25 22.66 13.29
N PRO A 770 -27.13 23.51 13.87
CA PRO A 770 -27.22 23.70 15.33
C PRO A 770 -27.53 22.42 16.11
N ASP A 771 -28.21 21.46 15.51
CA ASP A 771 -28.52 20.14 16.09
C ASP A 771 -27.45 19.10 15.88
N GLY A 772 -26.34 19.47 15.20
CA GLY A 772 -25.20 18.58 14.87
C GLY A 772 -25.50 17.52 13.81
N ARG A 773 -26.73 17.47 13.25
CA ARG A 773 -27.17 16.38 12.35
C ARG A 773 -26.69 16.53 10.92
N TYR A 774 -26.52 17.76 10.43
CA TYR A 774 -26.16 18.04 9.05
C TYR A 774 -24.86 18.82 9.00
N SER A 775 -23.98 18.46 8.09
CA SER A 775 -22.79 19.25 7.80
C SER A 775 -22.54 19.39 6.31
N ALA A 776 -21.96 20.52 5.94
CA ALA A 776 -21.41 20.78 4.61
C ALA A 776 -19.94 21.15 4.75
N GLN A 777 -19.08 20.53 3.95
CA GLN A 777 -17.65 20.74 3.99
C GLN A 777 -17.10 21.03 2.59
N LEU A 778 -16.36 22.13 2.47
CA LEU A 778 -15.53 22.44 1.30
C LEU A 778 -14.08 22.09 1.66
N ILE A 779 -13.44 21.23 0.85
CA ILE A 779 -12.09 20.71 1.08
C ILE A 779 -11.24 21.03 -0.14
N GLY A 780 -10.08 21.64 0.07
CA GLY A 780 -9.02 21.79 -0.92
C GLY A 780 -7.80 21.00 -0.49
N ARG A 781 -7.29 20.13 -1.35
CA ARG A 781 -6.07 19.36 -1.13
C ARG A 781 -5.04 19.70 -2.18
N ASN A 782 -3.76 19.63 -1.81
CA ASN A 782 -2.65 19.98 -2.70
C ASN A 782 -2.94 21.31 -3.45
N LEU A 783 -3.34 22.36 -2.70
CA LEU A 783 -3.71 23.66 -3.28
C LEU A 783 -2.57 24.35 -4.03
N SER A 784 -1.32 23.93 -3.76
CA SER A 784 -0.13 24.31 -4.52
C SER A 784 -0.07 23.70 -5.90
N ASP A 785 -0.91 22.71 -6.22
CA ASP A 785 -0.92 21.96 -7.48
C ASP A 785 0.41 21.27 -7.79
N GLU A 786 1.05 20.71 -6.75
CA GLU A 786 2.35 20.07 -6.86
C GLU A 786 2.24 18.70 -7.49
N ASN A 787 2.96 18.46 -8.57
CA ASN A 787 3.09 17.16 -9.21
C ASN A 787 4.39 16.51 -8.74
N TYR A 788 4.32 15.48 -7.90
CA TYR A 788 5.50 14.80 -7.37
C TYR A 788 5.48 13.31 -7.66
N ILE A 789 6.67 12.73 -7.79
CA ILE A 789 6.87 11.34 -8.21
C ILE A 789 6.81 10.43 -6.99
N LEU A 790 5.81 9.57 -6.92
CA LEU A 790 5.62 8.57 -5.86
C LEU A 790 6.46 7.31 -6.06
N TYR A 791 6.66 6.91 -7.30
CA TYR A 791 7.41 5.73 -7.71
C TYR A 791 7.97 5.92 -9.10
N ALA A 792 9.17 5.40 -9.35
CA ALA A 792 9.75 5.34 -10.68
C ALA A 792 10.57 4.07 -10.90
N ALA A 793 10.71 3.67 -12.16
CA ALA A 793 11.54 2.56 -12.58
C ALA A 793 11.98 2.72 -14.03
N ASP A 794 13.01 1.98 -14.44
CA ASP A 794 13.40 1.89 -15.85
C ASP A 794 12.22 1.42 -16.71
N ARG A 795 11.98 2.10 -17.83
CA ARG A 795 10.92 1.71 -18.77
C ARG A 795 11.35 0.49 -19.59
N THR A 796 10.55 -0.54 -19.58
CA THR A 796 10.79 -1.73 -20.39
C THR A 796 10.73 -1.38 -21.88
N GLY A 797 11.76 -1.70 -22.65
CA GLY A 797 11.87 -1.35 -24.07
C GLY A 797 12.22 0.11 -24.36
N GLY A 798 12.46 0.93 -23.33
CA GLY A 798 12.79 2.36 -23.43
C GLY A 798 14.22 2.68 -23.83
N ASN A 799 15.03 1.73 -24.19
CA ASN A 799 16.47 1.87 -24.38
C ASN A 799 16.83 2.06 -25.84
N SER A 800 16.28 3.06 -26.48
CA SER A 800 16.32 3.12 -27.93
C SER A 800 17.17 4.23 -28.55
N VAL A 801 17.72 5.14 -27.74
CA VAL A 801 18.62 6.20 -28.24
C VAL A 801 20.07 5.91 -27.85
N PRO A 802 20.94 5.56 -28.80
CA PRO A 802 22.34 5.30 -28.50
C PRO A 802 23.06 6.50 -27.86
N GLY A 803 23.79 6.25 -26.78
CA GLY A 803 24.51 7.29 -26.02
C GLY A 803 23.65 7.99 -24.96
N ALA A 804 22.44 7.50 -24.71
CA ALA A 804 21.51 8.10 -23.77
C ALA A 804 21.16 7.22 -22.58
N ILE A 805 20.78 7.87 -21.49
CA ILE A 805 20.06 7.22 -20.36
C ILE A 805 18.73 6.72 -20.89
N GLY A 806 18.36 5.49 -20.50
CA GLY A 806 17.05 4.90 -20.83
C GLY A 806 15.92 5.71 -20.20
N GLU A 807 14.81 5.73 -20.90
CA GLU A 807 13.59 6.39 -20.43
C GLU A 807 13.09 5.74 -19.15
N GLN A 808 12.50 6.55 -18.28
CA GLN A 808 11.96 6.12 -17.00
C GLN A 808 10.43 6.15 -17.08
N ARG A 809 9.78 5.27 -16.36
CA ARG A 809 8.34 5.33 -16.08
C ARG A 809 8.11 5.73 -14.63
N GLY A 810 7.05 6.48 -14.37
CA GLY A 810 6.74 6.93 -13.03
C GLY A 810 5.24 6.96 -12.75
N VAL A 811 4.91 6.90 -11.47
CA VAL A 811 3.60 7.22 -10.92
C VAL A 811 3.70 8.60 -10.28
N VAL A 812 2.91 9.53 -10.76
CA VAL A 812 2.83 10.91 -10.27
C VAL A 812 1.64 11.03 -9.35
N ALA A 813 1.80 11.77 -8.26
CA ALA A 813 0.72 12.05 -7.34
C ALA A 813 -0.34 12.95 -8.00
N ARG A 814 -1.57 12.81 -7.52
CA ARG A 814 -2.68 13.65 -7.97
C ARG A 814 -2.41 15.11 -7.63
N GLY A 815 -2.61 16.01 -8.58
CA GLY A 815 -2.50 17.46 -8.42
C GLY A 815 -3.54 18.03 -7.45
N ARG A 816 -3.91 19.30 -7.61
CA ARG A 816 -4.93 19.96 -6.77
C ARG A 816 -6.26 19.20 -6.85
N GLU A 817 -6.91 19.10 -5.69
CA GLU A 817 -8.27 18.58 -5.55
C GLU A 817 -9.13 19.60 -4.80
N VAL A 818 -10.35 19.82 -5.28
CA VAL A 818 -11.36 20.66 -4.58
C VAL A 818 -12.66 19.86 -4.51
N ALA A 819 -13.17 19.63 -3.30
CA ALA A 819 -14.35 18.81 -3.11
C ALA A 819 -15.39 19.52 -2.21
N LEU A 820 -16.66 19.29 -2.52
CA LEU A 820 -17.80 19.64 -1.67
C LEU A 820 -18.44 18.35 -1.15
N GLN A 821 -18.66 18.27 0.15
CA GLN A 821 -19.21 17.09 0.82
C GLN A 821 -20.36 17.48 1.72
N PHE A 822 -21.42 16.69 1.70
CA PHE A 822 -22.55 16.81 2.63
C PHE A 822 -22.66 15.53 3.46
N SER A 823 -22.93 15.71 4.76
CA SER A 823 -23.14 14.59 5.68
C SER A 823 -24.42 14.78 6.48
N ALA A 824 -25.08 13.66 6.76
CA ALA A 824 -26.26 13.60 7.64
C ALA A 824 -26.08 12.45 8.64
N LYS A 825 -26.37 12.69 9.92
CA LYS A 825 -26.34 11.72 11.03
C LYS A 825 -27.71 11.65 11.70
N PHE A 826 -28.17 10.43 12.03
CA PHE A 826 -29.48 10.16 12.59
C PHE A 826 -29.41 9.28 13.83
#